data_646409c0e5ce972ae7944ace8d9d1d0d
#
_entry.id   646409c0e5ce972ae7944ace8d9d1d0d
#
_cell.length_a   1.000
_cell.length_b   1.000
_cell.length_c   1.000
_cell.angle_alpha   90.00
_cell.angle_beta   90.00
_cell.angle_gamma   90.00
#
_symmetry.space_group_name_H-M   'P 1'
#
loop_
_entity.id
_entity.type
_entity.pdbx_description
1 polymer ?
#
loop_
_entity_poly.entity_id
_entity_poly.type
_entity_poly.pdbx_seq_one_letter_code
_entity_poly.pdbx_strand_id
1 'polypeptide(L)'
;MHAPNRRQILSLLSSVSIGAAVLRPERLFAQVTSLQDIAASSFPTPRATVFVAKEIITMDPGRPRAEAVAVIGGRIAALGTLAEVQALAGDQPYDIDETFRDKVIMAGFVEQHVHPVLSSLTMSSEVISIEPWDSISGFSDQVRDEVTYQERLKAALAAHTDKATTFLSWGYHHYFHGPLDRTILDQLAPDFPVVIWHRSCHEMFLNSLALRQFGVDEAFMATFTPSEAGQSSLAGGHFFEQGLLRLLERLGSLASPARMKGGLEFTVDFYHRSGITTCCEPGGFVDKSLQDAINAVYSGDQIPFNHYFIGDGSRFATAHPADPAAMLAMAESVLGWGSGRTRYLPQQVKLFTDGAIFSQLMQMKDGYTDGHDGEWLMDPARFGYAFQNFWDNDYHIHIHNNGDLGMDVLLDNLEQAMRRKPRFDHRMTIVHFGFASTEQVNRAASLGAIVSANPYYVTALAGRYEDVGIGPERSARMVPLADVKAAGMRMSFHSDMPMAPAKPMQLVWSAVTRTTAEGDVSGPDQRIDLDTALKAITIDAAHSIRLENEVGSVTPGKLANFTILEQSPYDVAPEDLAALQIWGTVLEGRVQPVLTPITRTELRPSPMPLGMAPLRRFAETHEGHDHTDSCAAVRYALSAAVARNLA
;
A
#
# COMPACT_ATOMS: atom_id res chain seq x y z
N MET A 1 5.99 -15.87 28.15
CA MET A 1 7.33 -15.65 28.73
C MET A 1 7.17 -15.51 30.25
N HIS A 2 7.83 -16.34 31.05
CA HIS A 2 7.73 -16.26 32.52
C HIS A 2 8.57 -15.09 33.02
N ALA A 3 7.99 -14.26 33.89
CA ALA A 3 8.72 -13.22 34.59
C ALA A 3 9.87 -13.83 35.42
N PRO A 4 11.07 -13.25 35.39
CA PRO A 4 12.21 -13.78 36.13
C PRO A 4 11.97 -13.70 37.64
N ASN A 5 12.34 -14.75 38.33
CA ASN A 5 12.16 -14.82 39.78
C ASN A 5 13.27 -14.05 40.56
N ARG A 6 13.03 -13.74 41.85
CA ARG A 6 13.94 -12.95 42.69
C ARG A 6 15.40 -13.44 42.72
N ARG A 7 15.67 -14.73 42.51
CA ARG A 7 17.04 -15.27 42.49
C ARG A 7 17.77 -14.96 41.20
N GLN A 8 17.06 -14.86 40.04
CA GLN A 8 17.65 -14.50 38.77
C GLN A 8 18.03 -13.02 38.69
N ILE A 9 17.29 -12.16 39.38
CA ILE A 9 17.62 -10.73 39.49
C ILE A 9 18.87 -10.51 40.34
N LEU A 10 19.06 -11.27 41.42
CA LEU A 10 20.24 -11.17 42.27
C LEU A 10 21.51 -11.73 41.63
N SER A 11 21.43 -12.67 40.71
CA SER A 11 22.60 -13.21 39.96
C SER A 11 23.07 -12.26 38.83
N LEU A 12 22.21 -11.38 38.32
CA LEU A 12 22.58 -10.36 37.34
C LEU A 12 23.32 -9.17 37.96
N LEU A 13 23.18 -8.94 39.27
CA LEU A 13 23.87 -7.86 39.99
C LEU A 13 25.30 -8.24 40.41
N SER A 14 25.69 -9.51 40.29
CA SER A 14 27.02 -9.97 40.74
C SER A 14 28.09 -10.06 39.63
N SER A 15 27.78 -9.70 38.37
CA SER A 15 28.69 -9.87 37.22
C SER A 15 29.15 -8.58 36.54
N VAL A 16 28.92 -7.40 37.14
CA VAL A 16 29.46 -6.14 36.63
C VAL A 16 30.72 -5.76 37.40
N SER A 17 31.88 -6.25 36.94
CA SER A 17 33.19 -5.76 37.34
C SER A 17 33.48 -4.45 36.62
N ILE A 18 33.21 -3.31 37.24
CA ILE A 18 33.56 -1.98 36.74
C ILE A 18 35.00 -1.67 37.20
N GLY A 19 35.85 -1.36 36.23
CA GLY A 19 37.19 -0.87 36.45
C GLY A 19 37.19 0.39 37.32
N ALA A 20 38.00 0.38 38.37
CA ALA A 20 38.11 1.38 39.42
C ALA A 20 38.59 2.74 38.87
N ALA A 21 37.66 3.70 38.77
CA ALA A 21 37.97 5.11 38.90
C ALA A 21 37.67 5.47 40.35
N VAL A 22 38.65 5.97 41.09
CA VAL A 22 38.59 6.32 42.50
C VAL A 22 37.59 7.49 42.72
N LEU A 23 36.33 7.16 42.95
CA LEU A 23 35.36 8.07 43.52
C LEU A 23 35.20 7.65 44.99
N ARG A 24 35.43 8.61 45.91
CA ARG A 24 35.32 8.38 47.35
C ARG A 24 33.92 7.91 47.70
N PRO A 25 33.75 6.70 48.25
CA PRO A 25 32.41 6.10 48.46
C PRO A 25 31.53 6.88 49.42
N GLU A 26 32.09 7.69 50.28
CA GLU A 26 31.38 8.43 51.32
C GLU A 26 30.46 9.54 50.80
N ARG A 27 30.58 10.00 49.56
CA ARG A 27 29.70 11.01 48.96
C ARG A 27 28.56 10.44 48.12
N LEU A 28 28.65 9.18 47.68
CA LEU A 28 27.61 8.56 46.85
C LEU A 28 26.42 8.03 47.68
N PHE A 29 26.69 7.64 48.96
CA PHE A 29 25.65 7.06 49.83
C PHE A 29 24.88 8.10 50.64
N ALA A 30 25.33 9.35 50.66
CA ALA A 30 24.69 10.39 51.46
C ALA A 30 23.41 10.99 50.83
N GLN A 31 23.07 10.64 49.61
CA GLN A 31 21.89 11.17 48.90
C GLN A 31 20.86 10.10 48.49
N VAL A 32 21.10 8.82 48.71
CA VAL A 32 20.19 7.73 48.32
C VAL A 32 19.65 7.08 49.59
N THR A 33 18.40 7.36 49.92
CA THR A 33 17.78 6.94 51.18
C THR A 33 17.04 5.60 51.07
N SER A 34 16.80 5.08 49.88
CA SER A 34 16.10 3.81 49.71
C SER A 34 16.47 3.07 48.39
N LEU A 35 16.17 1.76 48.32
CA LEU A 35 16.28 0.99 47.08
C LEU A 35 15.35 1.53 45.99
N GLN A 36 14.28 2.21 46.34
CA GLN A 36 13.38 2.87 45.41
C GLN A 36 14.03 4.07 44.75
N ASP A 37 14.85 4.84 45.46
CA ASP A 37 15.60 5.98 44.92
C ASP A 37 16.70 5.52 43.93
N ILE A 38 17.33 4.36 44.22
CA ILE A 38 18.29 3.74 43.32
C ILE A 38 17.60 3.24 42.04
N ALA A 39 16.44 2.59 42.19
CA ALA A 39 15.66 2.12 41.05
C ALA A 39 15.15 3.30 40.20
N ALA A 40 14.64 4.35 40.79
CA ALA A 40 14.19 5.56 40.11
C ALA A 40 15.33 6.33 39.41
N SER A 41 16.52 6.36 39.99
CA SER A 41 17.69 6.98 39.33
C SER A 41 18.31 6.14 38.23
N SER A 42 18.15 4.81 38.29
CA SER A 42 18.68 3.87 37.29
C SER A 42 17.74 3.65 36.12
N PHE A 43 16.43 3.86 36.32
CA PHE A 43 15.38 3.73 35.33
C PHE A 43 14.43 4.93 35.43
N PRO A 44 14.79 6.10 34.86
CA PRO A 44 13.90 7.25 34.91
C PRO A 44 12.57 6.86 34.25
N THR A 45 11.47 7.04 35.01
CA THR A 45 10.13 6.85 34.44
C THR A 45 9.98 7.85 33.29
N PRO A 46 9.64 7.41 32.07
CA PRO A 46 9.43 8.33 30.98
C PRO A 46 8.38 9.38 31.38
N ARG A 47 8.71 10.66 31.20
CA ARG A 47 7.77 11.75 31.47
C ARG A 47 6.59 11.64 30.51
N ALA A 48 5.38 11.81 31.05
CA ALA A 48 4.19 11.81 30.22
C ALA A 48 4.05 13.13 29.45
N THR A 49 3.60 13.07 28.19
CA THR A 49 3.11 14.22 27.43
C THR A 49 1.60 14.14 27.34
N VAL A 50 0.90 15.18 27.75
CA VAL A 50 -0.56 15.31 27.65
C VAL A 50 -0.87 16.25 26.50
N PHE A 51 -1.29 15.70 25.36
CA PHE A 51 -1.79 16.49 24.23
C PHE A 51 -3.23 16.92 24.50
N VAL A 52 -3.49 18.22 24.34
CA VAL A 52 -4.82 18.82 24.44
C VAL A 52 -5.28 19.21 23.04
N ALA A 53 -6.49 18.80 22.67
CA ALA A 53 -7.08 19.06 21.38
C ALA A 53 -8.45 19.73 21.49
N LYS A 54 -8.90 20.37 20.39
CA LYS A 54 -10.30 20.81 20.24
C LYS A 54 -11.27 19.63 20.39
N GLU A 55 -10.91 18.52 19.76
CA GLU A 55 -11.65 17.26 19.76
C GLU A 55 -10.70 16.09 19.50
N ILE A 56 -10.91 14.96 20.15
CA ILE A 56 -10.26 13.69 19.83
C ILE A 56 -11.34 12.71 19.38
N ILE A 57 -11.28 12.30 18.11
CA ILE A 57 -12.13 11.28 17.50
C ILE A 57 -11.43 9.93 17.69
N THR A 58 -11.91 9.13 18.62
CA THR A 58 -11.14 8.00 19.14
C THR A 58 -11.21 6.74 18.28
N MET A 59 -12.26 6.57 17.50
CA MET A 59 -12.62 5.31 16.83
C MET A 59 -12.85 4.14 17.82
N ASP A 60 -13.09 4.45 19.10
CA ASP A 60 -13.46 3.50 20.14
C ASP A 60 -14.94 3.73 20.52
N PRO A 61 -15.85 2.74 20.30
CA PRO A 61 -17.26 2.91 20.65
C PRO A 61 -17.52 3.09 22.13
N GLY A 62 -16.58 2.63 22.99
CA GLY A 62 -16.68 2.80 24.44
C GLY A 62 -16.46 4.25 24.92
N ARG A 63 -15.71 5.04 24.16
CA ARG A 63 -15.45 6.47 24.41
C ARG A 63 -15.24 7.20 23.07
N PRO A 64 -16.29 7.51 22.32
CA PRO A 64 -16.15 8.02 20.94
C PRO A 64 -15.43 9.36 20.83
N ARG A 65 -15.45 10.19 21.90
CA ARG A 65 -14.84 11.54 21.94
C ARG A 65 -14.06 11.75 23.22
N ALA A 66 -13.01 12.59 23.13
CA ALA A 66 -12.20 13.06 24.24
C ALA A 66 -11.64 14.47 23.94
N GLU A 67 -10.93 15.07 24.90
CA GLU A 67 -10.29 16.40 24.79
C GLU A 67 -8.78 16.33 25.02
N ALA A 68 -8.32 15.32 25.76
CA ALA A 68 -6.92 15.15 26.11
C ALA A 68 -6.49 13.68 26.05
N VAL A 69 -5.24 13.45 25.65
CA VAL A 69 -4.59 12.13 25.61
C VAL A 69 -3.19 12.20 26.21
N ALA A 70 -2.92 11.36 27.22
CA ALA A 70 -1.59 11.22 27.79
C ALA A 70 -0.81 10.12 27.09
N VAL A 71 0.45 10.41 26.76
CA VAL A 71 1.38 9.51 26.07
C VAL A 71 2.61 9.29 26.95
N ILE A 72 2.99 8.03 27.13
CA ILE A 72 4.21 7.62 27.84
C ILE A 72 4.93 6.57 26.99
N GLY A 73 6.20 6.79 26.71
CA GLY A 73 7.02 5.81 25.97
C GLY A 73 6.44 5.43 24.60
N GLY A 74 5.80 6.39 23.92
CA GLY A 74 5.20 6.18 22.59
C GLY A 74 3.83 5.50 22.62
N ARG A 75 3.26 5.22 23.82
CA ARG A 75 1.93 4.59 23.96
C ARG A 75 0.95 5.50 24.68
N ILE A 76 -0.31 5.32 24.36
CA ILE A 76 -1.43 6.01 25.01
C ILE A 76 -1.58 5.45 26.43
N ALA A 77 -1.40 6.31 27.43
CA ALA A 77 -1.52 5.94 28.84
C ALA A 77 -2.92 6.26 29.39
N ALA A 78 -3.52 7.38 28.99
CA ALA A 78 -4.83 7.82 29.44
C ALA A 78 -5.52 8.66 28.37
N LEU A 79 -6.86 8.72 28.42
CA LEU A 79 -7.71 9.44 27.48
C LEU A 79 -8.96 9.95 28.22
N GLY A 80 -9.38 11.18 27.96
CA GLY A 80 -10.60 11.74 28.54
C GLY A 80 -10.68 13.26 28.40
N THR A 81 -11.37 13.91 29.34
CA THR A 81 -11.24 15.34 29.54
C THR A 81 -9.85 15.65 30.13
N LEU A 82 -9.37 16.87 29.99
CA LEU A 82 -8.08 17.25 30.60
C LEU A 82 -8.06 16.97 32.11
N ALA A 83 -9.14 17.26 32.82
CA ALA A 83 -9.25 17.00 34.27
C ALA A 83 -9.18 15.49 34.60
N GLU A 84 -9.83 14.62 33.83
CA GLU A 84 -9.73 13.16 34.02
C GLU A 84 -8.30 12.67 33.82
N VAL A 85 -7.63 13.12 32.74
CA VAL A 85 -6.24 12.73 32.44
C VAL A 85 -5.28 13.21 33.52
N GLN A 86 -5.43 14.43 34.00
CA GLN A 86 -4.64 14.98 35.10
C GLN A 86 -4.86 14.21 36.43
N ALA A 87 -6.11 13.86 36.74
CA ALA A 87 -6.43 13.06 37.91
C ALA A 87 -5.80 11.65 37.86
N LEU A 88 -5.72 11.03 36.64
CA LEU A 88 -5.05 9.75 36.45
C LEU A 88 -3.52 9.85 36.54
N ALA A 89 -2.93 10.99 36.16
CA ALA A 89 -1.50 11.22 36.31
C ALA A 89 -1.08 11.32 37.80
N GLY A 90 -1.95 11.81 38.66
CA GLY A 90 -1.66 11.99 40.11
C GLY A 90 -0.41 12.85 40.32
N ASP A 91 0.54 12.35 41.11
CA ASP A 91 1.82 13.02 41.41
C ASP A 91 2.92 12.73 40.36
N GLN A 92 2.62 11.95 39.29
CA GLN A 92 3.60 11.68 38.24
C GLN A 92 3.87 12.94 37.41
N PRO A 93 5.15 13.23 37.08
CA PRO A 93 5.49 14.42 36.30
C PRO A 93 5.01 14.25 34.83
N TYR A 94 4.32 15.28 34.33
CA TYR A 94 3.88 15.35 32.93
C TYR A 94 4.04 16.77 32.39
N ASP A 95 4.09 16.86 31.07
CA ASP A 95 4.04 18.12 30.32
C ASP A 95 2.70 18.22 29.59
N ILE A 96 2.11 19.41 29.55
CA ILE A 96 0.93 19.69 28.73
C ILE A 96 1.41 20.28 27.42
N ASP A 97 1.04 19.65 26.33
CA ASP A 97 1.27 20.13 24.97
C ASP A 97 -0.06 20.62 24.36
N GLU A 98 -0.13 21.91 24.10
CA GLU A 98 -1.30 22.58 23.56
C GLU A 98 -1.24 22.78 22.03
N THR A 99 -0.29 22.18 21.35
CA THR A 99 -0.11 22.28 19.88
C THR A 99 -1.39 21.98 19.10
N PHE A 100 -2.26 21.14 19.65
CA PHE A 100 -3.49 20.70 18.99
C PHE A 100 -4.77 21.32 19.60
N ARG A 101 -4.65 22.36 20.45
CA ARG A 101 -5.79 22.97 21.14
C ARG A 101 -6.91 23.44 20.18
N ASP A 102 -6.57 23.86 18.99
CA ASP A 102 -7.50 24.28 17.91
C ASP A 102 -7.68 23.23 16.81
N LYS A 103 -7.07 22.04 16.95
CA LYS A 103 -7.06 20.96 15.97
C LYS A 103 -7.88 19.77 16.43
N VAL A 104 -8.11 18.85 15.50
CA VAL A 104 -8.78 17.57 15.75
C VAL A 104 -7.77 16.43 15.65
N ILE A 105 -7.68 15.64 16.73
CA ILE A 105 -6.90 14.40 16.75
C ILE A 105 -7.80 13.24 16.31
N MET A 106 -7.36 12.47 15.33
CA MET A 106 -7.93 11.15 15.01
C MET A 106 -6.90 10.05 15.22
N ALA A 107 -7.38 8.80 15.34
CA ALA A 107 -6.50 7.65 15.17
C ALA A 107 -5.74 7.78 13.84
N GLY A 108 -4.44 7.49 13.87
CA GLY A 108 -3.59 7.57 12.69
C GLY A 108 -4.14 6.72 11.55
N PHE A 109 -4.20 7.29 10.35
CA PHE A 109 -4.72 6.59 9.20
C PHE A 109 -3.87 5.38 8.85
N VAL A 110 -4.55 4.30 8.47
CA VAL A 110 -3.96 3.02 8.11
C VAL A 110 -4.24 2.76 6.62
N GLU A 111 -3.19 2.77 5.83
CA GLU A 111 -3.22 2.43 4.40
C GLU A 111 -2.68 0.99 4.24
N GLN A 112 -3.58 0.02 4.31
CA GLN A 112 -3.19 -1.39 4.40
C GLN A 112 -2.88 -2.05 3.04
N HIS A 113 -2.88 -1.28 1.94
CA HIS A 113 -2.53 -1.81 0.62
C HIS A 113 -1.95 -0.73 -0.30
N VAL A 114 -0.64 -0.67 -0.37
CA VAL A 114 0.13 0.19 -1.29
C VAL A 114 1.29 -0.58 -1.91
N HIS A 115 1.84 -0.04 -3.00
CA HIS A 115 2.98 -0.61 -3.72
C HIS A 115 4.11 0.43 -3.86
N PRO A 116 5.02 0.55 -2.88
CA PRO A 116 6.03 1.60 -2.85
C PRO A 116 6.97 1.58 -4.05
N VAL A 117 7.41 0.40 -4.51
CA VAL A 117 8.28 0.29 -5.69
C VAL A 117 7.56 0.75 -6.96
N LEU A 118 6.33 0.28 -7.17
CA LEU A 118 5.54 0.65 -8.33
C LEU A 118 5.21 2.14 -8.32
N SER A 119 4.81 2.67 -7.16
CA SER A 119 4.59 4.11 -6.94
C SER A 119 5.85 4.94 -7.21
N SER A 120 7.02 4.45 -6.78
CA SER A 120 8.29 5.15 -7.02
C SER A 120 8.59 5.32 -8.50
N LEU A 121 8.36 4.30 -9.29
CA LEU A 121 8.63 4.31 -10.72
C LEU A 121 7.61 5.17 -11.49
N THR A 122 6.33 5.03 -11.18
CA THR A 122 5.25 5.80 -11.82
C THR A 122 5.33 7.28 -11.48
N MET A 123 5.49 7.62 -10.20
CA MET A 123 5.58 9.03 -9.75
C MET A 123 6.90 9.71 -10.14
N SER A 124 7.92 8.95 -10.55
CA SER A 124 9.17 9.48 -11.13
C SER A 124 9.17 9.55 -12.66
N SER A 125 8.04 9.25 -13.31
CA SER A 125 7.81 9.41 -14.74
C SER A 125 7.06 10.70 -15.07
N GLU A 126 6.88 11.01 -16.35
CA GLU A 126 5.88 11.99 -16.76
C GLU A 126 4.49 11.40 -16.55
N VAL A 127 3.65 12.07 -15.75
CA VAL A 127 2.31 11.58 -15.43
C VAL A 127 1.28 12.27 -16.29
N ILE A 128 0.60 11.49 -17.17
CA ILE A 128 -0.55 11.95 -17.97
C ILE A 128 -1.65 10.91 -17.77
N SER A 129 -2.53 11.14 -16.81
CA SER A 129 -3.50 10.15 -16.31
C SER A 129 -4.93 10.67 -16.34
N ILE A 130 -5.88 9.74 -16.25
CA ILE A 130 -7.31 10.05 -16.15
C ILE A 130 -7.71 10.71 -14.82
N GLU A 131 -6.80 10.75 -13.85
CA GLU A 131 -6.96 11.43 -12.56
C GLU A 131 -5.84 12.48 -12.34
N PRO A 132 -6.09 13.44 -11.44
CA PRO A 132 -5.03 14.37 -11.04
C PRO A 132 -4.02 13.67 -10.13
N TRP A 133 -2.72 13.97 -10.33
CA TRP A 133 -1.64 13.38 -9.55
C TRP A 133 -0.62 14.41 -9.10
N ASP A 134 -0.19 14.29 -7.85
CA ASP A 134 1.10 14.84 -7.42
C ASP A 134 2.20 13.87 -7.83
N SER A 135 3.24 14.34 -8.47
CA SER A 135 4.42 13.57 -8.87
C SER A 135 5.71 14.32 -8.52
N ILE A 136 6.86 13.70 -8.71
CA ILE A 136 8.16 14.37 -8.52
C ILE A 136 8.29 15.59 -9.44
N SER A 137 7.71 15.53 -10.63
CA SER A 137 7.71 16.65 -11.58
C SER A 137 6.72 17.77 -11.23
N GLY A 138 5.90 17.57 -10.21
CA GLY A 138 4.84 18.48 -9.76
C GLY A 138 3.43 17.94 -10.00
N PHE A 139 2.43 18.80 -9.88
CA PHE A 139 1.04 18.44 -10.08
C PHE A 139 0.72 18.24 -11.56
N SER A 140 0.07 17.14 -11.91
CA SER A 140 -0.51 16.87 -13.22
C SER A 140 -2.02 16.80 -13.08
N ASP A 141 -2.73 17.63 -13.83
CA ASP A 141 -4.19 17.60 -13.88
C ASP A 141 -4.69 16.39 -14.67
N GLN A 142 -5.94 16.00 -14.42
CA GLN A 142 -6.57 14.88 -15.12
C GLN A 142 -6.68 15.13 -16.63
N VAL A 143 -6.57 14.06 -17.39
CA VAL A 143 -6.76 14.04 -18.85
C VAL A 143 -7.72 12.89 -19.16
N ARG A 144 -8.93 13.19 -19.66
CA ARG A 144 -9.98 12.17 -19.83
C ARG A 144 -10.52 12.08 -21.26
N ASP A 145 -9.82 12.65 -22.23
CA ASP A 145 -10.16 12.58 -23.64
C ASP A 145 -8.93 12.47 -24.52
N GLU A 146 -9.14 11.98 -25.73
CA GLU A 146 -8.08 11.70 -26.71
C GLU A 146 -7.34 12.97 -27.15
N VAL A 147 -8.06 14.06 -27.39
CA VAL A 147 -7.47 15.29 -27.94
C VAL A 147 -6.53 15.91 -26.90
N THR A 148 -7.02 16.07 -25.68
CA THR A 148 -6.21 16.62 -24.56
C THR A 148 -5.01 15.73 -24.26
N TYR A 149 -5.16 14.39 -24.32
CA TYR A 149 -4.05 13.46 -24.11
C TYR A 149 -2.95 13.65 -25.17
N GLN A 150 -3.33 13.71 -26.44
CA GLN A 150 -2.37 13.91 -27.53
C GLN A 150 -1.62 15.27 -27.41
N GLU A 151 -2.33 16.34 -27.04
CA GLU A 151 -1.72 17.66 -26.82
C GLU A 151 -0.73 17.63 -25.64
N ARG A 152 -1.12 17.04 -24.51
CA ARG A 152 -0.25 16.89 -23.33
C ARG A 152 0.97 16.02 -23.62
N LEU A 153 0.79 14.89 -24.30
CA LEU A 153 1.90 14.01 -24.70
C LEU A 153 2.87 14.73 -25.63
N LYS A 154 2.38 15.43 -26.66
CA LYS A 154 3.22 16.24 -27.57
C LYS A 154 4.00 17.31 -26.82
N ALA A 155 3.35 18.02 -25.89
CA ALA A 155 4.02 19.05 -25.08
C ALA A 155 5.12 18.44 -24.18
N ALA A 156 4.84 17.30 -23.54
CA ALA A 156 5.80 16.62 -22.68
C ALA A 156 7.00 16.09 -23.48
N LEU A 157 6.76 15.48 -24.65
CA LEU A 157 7.82 15.02 -25.57
C LEU A 157 8.68 16.18 -26.07
N ALA A 158 8.07 17.34 -26.38
CA ALA A 158 8.82 18.54 -26.79
C ALA A 158 9.67 19.13 -25.66
N ALA A 159 9.21 18.99 -24.41
CA ALA A 159 9.95 19.43 -23.22
C ALA A 159 11.10 18.48 -22.84
N HIS A 160 11.14 17.26 -23.39
CA HIS A 160 12.21 16.28 -23.16
C HIS A 160 13.49 16.70 -23.92
N THR A 161 14.41 17.35 -23.21
CA THR A 161 15.61 17.95 -23.82
C THR A 161 16.79 16.99 -23.96
N ASP A 162 16.90 16.02 -23.04
CA ASP A 162 17.99 15.02 -23.07
C ASP A 162 17.61 13.83 -23.96
N LYS A 163 17.90 13.95 -25.25
CA LYS A 163 17.58 12.94 -26.26
C LYS A 163 18.36 11.62 -26.11
N ALA A 164 19.36 11.57 -25.23
CA ALA A 164 20.09 10.35 -24.92
C ALA A 164 19.37 9.48 -23.89
N THR A 165 18.43 10.04 -23.14
CA THR A 165 17.65 9.31 -22.13
C THR A 165 16.29 8.90 -22.69
N THR A 166 15.75 7.81 -22.16
CA THR A 166 14.41 7.34 -22.51
C THR A 166 13.36 8.24 -21.85
N PHE A 167 12.44 8.77 -22.66
CA PHE A 167 11.22 9.38 -22.15
C PHE A 167 10.29 8.28 -21.63
N LEU A 168 9.92 8.35 -20.36
CA LEU A 168 8.96 7.46 -19.71
C LEU A 168 7.75 8.25 -19.26
N SER A 169 6.57 7.87 -19.72
CA SER A 169 5.30 8.40 -19.22
C SER A 169 4.43 7.28 -18.67
N TRP A 170 3.67 7.56 -17.61
CA TRP A 170 2.67 6.67 -17.04
C TRP A 170 1.31 7.34 -17.00
N GLY A 171 0.24 6.52 -17.11
CA GLY A 171 -1.14 6.96 -16.94
C GLY A 171 -2.01 6.86 -18.19
N TYR A 172 -1.44 6.50 -19.34
CA TYR A 172 -2.21 6.25 -20.55
C TYR A 172 -3.30 5.19 -20.32
N HIS A 173 -4.50 5.43 -20.87
CA HIS A 173 -5.64 4.51 -20.79
C HIS A 173 -6.44 4.53 -22.09
N HIS A 174 -6.44 3.44 -22.82
CA HIS A 174 -6.99 3.38 -24.16
C HIS A 174 -8.48 3.75 -24.29
N TYR A 175 -9.31 3.44 -23.27
CA TYR A 175 -10.74 3.82 -23.27
C TYR A 175 -10.99 5.32 -23.15
N PHE A 176 -10.01 6.08 -22.68
CA PHE A 176 -10.11 7.55 -22.52
C PHE A 176 -9.26 8.30 -23.52
N HIS A 177 -8.06 7.80 -23.82
CA HIS A 177 -7.01 8.53 -24.53
C HIS A 177 -6.89 8.12 -26.01
N GLY A 178 -7.79 7.22 -26.49
CA GLY A 178 -7.78 6.76 -27.86
C GLY A 178 -6.63 5.77 -28.15
N PRO A 179 -6.43 5.40 -29.43
CA PRO A 179 -5.43 4.42 -29.83
C PRO A 179 -4.00 4.94 -29.70
N LEU A 180 -3.09 4.04 -29.34
CA LEU A 180 -1.65 4.30 -29.30
C LEU A 180 -0.89 3.10 -29.83
N ASP A 181 0.09 3.34 -30.69
CA ASP A 181 0.97 2.31 -31.22
C ASP A 181 2.37 2.85 -31.54
N ARG A 182 3.26 1.97 -31.94
CA ARG A 182 4.62 2.29 -32.36
C ARG A 182 4.67 3.34 -33.47
N THR A 183 3.75 3.27 -34.46
CA THR A 183 3.72 4.19 -35.61
C THR A 183 3.42 5.62 -35.16
N ILE A 184 2.45 5.77 -34.27
CA ILE A 184 2.08 7.05 -33.65
C ILE A 184 3.27 7.61 -32.84
N LEU A 185 3.88 6.76 -32.02
CA LEU A 185 5.02 7.17 -31.19
C LEU A 185 6.27 7.53 -32.02
N ASP A 186 6.53 6.82 -33.12
CA ASP A 186 7.62 7.15 -34.07
C ASP A 186 7.41 8.51 -34.75
N GLN A 187 6.15 8.87 -35.05
CA GLN A 187 5.83 10.20 -35.61
C GLN A 187 5.97 11.32 -34.57
N LEU A 188 5.59 11.05 -33.32
CA LEU A 188 5.65 12.04 -32.24
C LEU A 188 7.08 12.29 -31.74
N ALA A 189 7.92 11.25 -31.71
CA ALA A 189 9.29 11.31 -31.22
C ALA A 189 10.24 10.46 -32.11
N PRO A 190 10.62 10.99 -33.29
CA PRO A 190 11.46 10.27 -34.25
C PRO A 190 12.93 10.18 -33.83
N ASP A 191 13.40 10.96 -32.86
CA ASP A 191 14.81 11.18 -32.56
C ASP A 191 15.26 10.74 -31.15
N PHE A 192 14.34 10.19 -30.30
CA PHE A 192 14.68 9.64 -28.99
C PHE A 192 13.75 8.48 -28.58
N PRO A 193 14.19 7.61 -27.66
CA PRO A 193 13.41 6.47 -27.21
C PRO A 193 12.25 6.90 -26.30
N VAL A 194 11.06 6.32 -26.54
CA VAL A 194 9.83 6.58 -25.79
C VAL A 194 9.23 5.28 -25.28
N VAL A 195 8.87 5.27 -24.01
CA VAL A 195 8.08 4.22 -23.36
C VAL A 195 6.85 4.87 -22.71
N ILE A 196 5.66 4.42 -23.08
CA ILE A 196 4.40 4.81 -22.46
C ILE A 196 3.87 3.63 -21.67
N TRP A 197 3.68 3.84 -20.37
CA TRP A 197 3.17 2.83 -19.47
C TRP A 197 1.69 3.05 -19.21
N HIS A 198 0.89 2.02 -19.46
CA HIS A 198 -0.56 2.08 -19.27
C HIS A 198 -0.93 2.29 -17.81
N ARG A 199 -2.09 2.90 -17.58
CA ARG A 199 -2.64 3.25 -16.28
C ARG A 199 -2.80 2.04 -15.34
N SER A 200 -3.10 0.88 -15.90
CA SER A 200 -3.21 -0.39 -15.17
C SER A 200 -1.87 -0.92 -14.64
N CYS A 201 -0.75 -0.42 -15.14
CA CYS A 201 0.59 -0.98 -15.00
C CYS A 201 0.80 -2.35 -15.68
N HIS A 202 -0.18 -2.85 -16.44
CA HIS A 202 -0.15 -4.16 -17.11
C HIS A 202 0.24 -4.09 -18.59
N GLU A 203 0.45 -2.90 -19.16
CA GLU A 203 0.72 -2.71 -20.59
C GLU A 203 1.77 -1.63 -20.81
N MET A 204 2.62 -1.80 -21.82
CA MET A 204 3.57 -0.78 -22.27
C MET A 204 3.59 -0.67 -23.80
N PHE A 205 3.81 0.57 -24.27
CA PHE A 205 3.97 0.93 -25.67
C PHE A 205 5.34 1.55 -25.90
N LEU A 206 6.05 1.09 -26.92
CA LEU A 206 7.41 1.51 -27.22
C LEU A 206 7.50 2.01 -28.66
N ASN A 207 8.24 3.11 -28.88
CA ASN A 207 8.62 3.52 -30.23
C ASN A 207 9.80 2.67 -30.77
N SER A 208 10.11 2.83 -32.05
CA SER A 208 11.18 2.09 -32.71
C SER A 208 12.56 2.29 -32.10
N LEU A 209 12.81 3.48 -31.55
CA LEU A 209 14.08 3.79 -30.87
C LEU A 209 14.20 3.08 -29.54
N ALA A 210 13.14 3.04 -28.75
CA ALA A 210 13.10 2.30 -27.50
C ALA A 210 13.26 0.80 -27.72
N LEU A 211 12.54 0.21 -28.68
CA LEU A 211 12.70 -1.21 -29.04
C LEU A 211 14.17 -1.55 -29.35
N ARG A 212 14.83 -0.72 -30.19
CA ARG A 212 16.25 -0.92 -30.52
C ARG A 212 17.17 -0.74 -29.30
N GLN A 213 16.94 0.30 -28.50
CA GLN A 213 17.78 0.58 -27.31
C GLN A 213 17.75 -0.57 -26.32
N PHE A 214 16.59 -1.19 -26.12
CA PHE A 214 16.41 -2.27 -25.15
C PHE A 214 16.62 -3.68 -25.77
N GLY A 215 17.00 -3.76 -27.05
CA GLY A 215 17.25 -5.03 -27.72
C GLY A 215 15.98 -5.90 -27.84
N VAL A 216 14.83 -5.25 -28.06
CA VAL A 216 13.53 -5.91 -28.28
C VAL A 216 13.34 -6.03 -29.80
N ASP A 217 13.72 -7.19 -30.34
CA ASP A 217 13.74 -7.50 -31.77
C ASP A 217 13.14 -8.90 -32.03
N GLU A 218 13.14 -9.32 -33.30
CA GLU A 218 12.64 -10.63 -33.70
C GLU A 218 13.38 -11.79 -33.01
N ALA A 219 14.66 -11.64 -32.74
CA ALA A 219 15.45 -12.68 -32.06
C ALA A 219 15.00 -12.82 -30.60
N PHE A 220 14.70 -11.70 -29.93
CA PHE A 220 14.13 -11.72 -28.59
C PHE A 220 12.71 -12.32 -28.60
N MET A 221 11.84 -11.89 -29.55
CA MET A 221 10.49 -12.43 -29.69
C MET A 221 10.49 -13.94 -29.97
N ALA A 222 11.48 -14.46 -30.67
CA ALA A 222 11.61 -15.89 -30.96
C ALA A 222 11.87 -16.75 -29.70
N THR A 223 12.20 -16.14 -28.56
CA THR A 223 12.36 -16.81 -27.26
C THR A 223 11.03 -16.92 -26.46
N PHE A 224 9.96 -16.33 -26.98
CA PHE A 224 8.67 -16.26 -26.29
C PHE A 224 7.89 -17.57 -26.43
N THR A 225 7.19 -17.95 -25.39
CA THR A 225 6.16 -19.00 -25.45
C THR A 225 4.98 -18.53 -26.32
N PRO A 226 4.10 -19.43 -26.76
CA PRO A 226 2.91 -19.03 -27.53
C PRO A 226 2.02 -18.00 -26.81
N SER A 227 1.89 -18.09 -25.48
CA SER A 227 1.13 -17.13 -24.66
C SER A 227 1.80 -15.76 -24.64
N GLU A 228 3.09 -15.69 -24.33
CA GLU A 228 3.87 -14.45 -24.34
C GLU A 228 3.85 -13.76 -25.71
N ALA A 229 3.99 -14.54 -26.79
CA ALA A 229 3.92 -14.02 -28.15
C ALA A 229 2.52 -13.50 -28.52
N GLY A 230 1.46 -14.18 -28.07
CA GLY A 230 0.06 -13.75 -28.28
C GLY A 230 -0.26 -12.42 -27.57
N GLN A 231 0.47 -12.09 -26.51
CA GLN A 231 0.31 -10.86 -25.71
C GLN A 231 1.40 -9.82 -26.03
N SER A 232 2.00 -9.89 -27.23
CA SER A 232 3.08 -9.01 -27.65
C SER A 232 2.94 -8.67 -29.13
N SER A 233 3.18 -7.42 -29.48
CA SER A 233 3.22 -6.95 -30.86
C SER A 233 4.46 -6.10 -31.11
N LEU A 234 5.49 -6.69 -31.72
CA LEU A 234 6.67 -5.93 -32.11
C LEU A 234 6.34 -4.85 -33.16
N ALA A 235 5.41 -5.16 -34.07
CA ALA A 235 4.94 -4.21 -35.10
C ALA A 235 4.18 -3.03 -34.46
N GLY A 236 3.32 -3.29 -33.47
CA GLY A 236 2.59 -2.27 -32.72
C GLY A 236 3.40 -1.63 -31.60
N GLY A 237 4.56 -2.20 -31.25
CA GLY A 237 5.33 -1.76 -30.07
C GLY A 237 4.59 -1.97 -28.76
N HIS A 238 3.59 -2.87 -28.73
CA HIS A 238 2.67 -3.08 -27.61
C HIS A 238 2.93 -4.43 -26.95
N PHE A 239 3.10 -4.41 -25.64
CA PHE A 239 3.34 -5.57 -24.79
C PHE A 239 2.43 -5.50 -23.57
N PHE A 240 1.68 -6.56 -23.31
CA PHE A 240 0.76 -6.63 -22.19
C PHE A 240 0.86 -7.99 -21.50
N GLU A 241 0.41 -8.06 -20.27
CA GLU A 241 0.41 -9.25 -19.41
C GLU A 241 1.73 -10.05 -19.49
N GLN A 242 1.73 -11.29 -19.99
CA GLN A 242 2.92 -12.14 -20.12
C GLN A 242 3.97 -11.53 -21.05
N GLY A 243 3.53 -10.88 -22.12
CA GLY A 243 4.43 -10.15 -23.04
C GLY A 243 5.14 -8.98 -22.34
N LEU A 244 4.44 -8.26 -21.46
CA LEU A 244 5.03 -7.21 -20.63
C LEU A 244 6.09 -7.78 -19.70
N LEU A 245 5.87 -8.94 -19.07
CA LEU A 245 6.83 -9.57 -18.19
C LEU A 245 8.17 -9.82 -18.87
N ARG A 246 8.12 -10.35 -20.09
CA ARG A 246 9.32 -10.57 -20.92
C ARG A 246 9.98 -9.25 -21.29
N LEU A 247 9.19 -8.24 -21.64
CA LEU A 247 9.70 -6.90 -21.95
C LEU A 247 10.44 -6.29 -20.75
N LEU A 248 9.90 -6.41 -19.55
CA LEU A 248 10.50 -5.85 -18.33
C LEU A 248 11.90 -6.40 -18.03
N GLU A 249 12.24 -7.60 -18.49
CA GLU A 249 13.61 -8.14 -18.40
C GLU A 249 14.64 -7.26 -19.13
N ARG A 250 14.20 -6.52 -20.15
CA ARG A 250 15.03 -5.60 -20.94
C ARG A 250 15.02 -4.16 -20.41
N LEU A 251 13.97 -3.77 -19.70
CA LEU A 251 13.74 -2.37 -19.28
C LEU A 251 14.37 -2.00 -17.92
N GLY A 252 15.23 -2.85 -17.35
CA GLY A 252 15.79 -2.65 -16.02
C GLY A 252 16.44 -1.27 -15.80
N SER A 253 17.06 -0.68 -16.85
CA SER A 253 17.66 0.65 -16.74
C SER A 253 16.68 1.79 -16.49
N LEU A 254 15.37 1.59 -16.74
CA LEU A 254 14.32 2.56 -16.39
C LEU A 254 14.15 2.69 -14.87
N ALA A 255 14.52 1.67 -14.12
CA ALA A 255 14.47 1.63 -12.66
C ALA A 255 15.88 1.84 -12.06
N SER A 256 16.57 2.92 -12.45
CA SER A 256 17.87 3.23 -11.87
C SER A 256 17.80 3.43 -10.35
N PRO A 257 18.89 3.15 -9.60
CA PRO A 257 18.92 3.35 -8.13
C PRO A 257 18.52 4.76 -7.70
N ALA A 258 18.93 5.78 -8.46
CA ALA A 258 18.60 7.17 -8.17
C ALA A 258 17.10 7.45 -8.36
N ARG A 259 16.48 6.92 -9.44
CA ARG A 259 15.05 7.05 -9.68
C ARG A 259 14.25 6.33 -8.61
N MET A 260 14.65 5.10 -8.26
CA MET A 260 13.99 4.33 -7.19
C MET A 260 14.04 5.07 -5.86
N LYS A 261 15.23 5.54 -5.46
CA LYS A 261 15.40 6.29 -4.22
C LYS A 261 14.55 7.57 -4.21
N GLY A 262 14.63 8.40 -5.25
CA GLY A 262 13.84 9.62 -5.33
C GLY A 262 12.33 9.37 -5.30
N GLY A 263 11.86 8.30 -5.96
CA GLY A 263 10.46 7.89 -5.92
C GLY A 263 10.02 7.41 -4.54
N LEU A 264 10.86 6.63 -3.83
CA LEU A 264 10.57 6.20 -2.45
C LEU A 264 10.55 7.40 -1.48
N GLU A 265 11.49 8.34 -1.61
CA GLU A 265 11.50 9.58 -0.81
C GLU A 265 10.23 10.42 -1.07
N PHE A 266 9.79 10.51 -2.32
CA PHE A 266 8.52 11.16 -2.68
C PHE A 266 7.33 10.48 -2.02
N THR A 267 7.26 9.13 -2.00
CA THR A 267 6.16 8.42 -1.35
C THR A 267 6.17 8.61 0.17
N VAL A 268 7.33 8.79 0.81
CA VAL A 268 7.40 9.16 2.25
C VAL A 268 6.66 10.47 2.50
N ASP A 269 6.98 11.50 1.72
CA ASP A 269 6.31 12.81 1.84
C ASP A 269 4.81 12.71 1.50
N PHE A 270 4.46 11.98 0.43
CA PHE A 270 3.08 11.81 0.01
C PHE A 270 2.21 11.15 1.09
N TYR A 271 2.68 10.04 1.68
CA TYR A 271 1.94 9.35 2.75
C TYR A 271 1.82 10.23 4.00
N HIS A 272 2.88 10.94 4.36
CA HIS A 272 2.86 11.85 5.51
C HIS A 272 1.83 12.99 5.31
N ARG A 273 1.85 13.66 4.17
CA ARG A 273 0.87 14.72 3.84
C ARG A 273 -0.57 14.20 3.78
N SER A 274 -0.75 12.92 3.54
CA SER A 274 -2.06 12.25 3.54
C SER A 274 -2.51 11.77 4.92
N GLY A 275 -1.72 12.03 5.98
CA GLY A 275 -2.06 11.67 7.36
C GLY A 275 -1.84 10.20 7.71
N ILE A 276 -1.13 9.45 6.87
CA ILE A 276 -0.90 8.01 7.04
C ILE A 276 0.22 7.79 8.06
N THR A 277 -0.04 6.96 9.08
CA THR A 277 0.94 6.56 10.11
C THR A 277 1.30 5.07 10.04
N THR A 278 0.54 4.30 9.28
CA THR A 278 0.73 2.87 9.10
C THR A 278 0.44 2.49 7.66
N CYS A 279 1.43 1.90 6.98
CA CYS A 279 1.30 1.37 5.63
C CYS A 279 1.47 -0.14 5.62
N CYS A 280 0.90 -0.83 4.63
CA CYS A 280 1.17 -2.23 4.36
C CYS A 280 1.22 -2.49 2.85
N GLU A 281 2.16 -3.31 2.41
CA GLU A 281 2.21 -3.88 1.07
C GLU A 281 1.87 -5.38 1.12
N PRO A 282 0.63 -5.80 0.81
CA PRO A 282 0.30 -7.20 0.65
C PRO A 282 0.72 -7.71 -0.73
N GLY A 283 1.47 -8.80 -0.74
CA GLY A 283 2.11 -9.32 -1.94
C GLY A 283 3.40 -8.57 -2.28
N GLY A 284 4.14 -8.16 -1.24
CA GLY A 284 5.45 -7.52 -1.38
C GLY A 284 6.42 -8.39 -2.16
N PHE A 285 7.33 -7.75 -2.87
CA PHE A 285 8.31 -8.41 -3.72
C PHE A 285 9.13 -9.45 -2.96
N VAL A 286 9.24 -10.64 -3.52
CA VAL A 286 10.13 -11.70 -3.01
C VAL A 286 11.52 -11.54 -3.63
N ASP A 287 12.10 -10.37 -3.42
CA ASP A 287 13.46 -10.05 -3.83
C ASP A 287 14.17 -9.24 -2.73
N LYS A 288 15.25 -9.81 -2.20
CA LYS A 288 15.95 -9.22 -1.06
C LYS A 288 16.63 -7.89 -1.39
N SER A 289 17.11 -7.70 -2.62
CA SER A 289 17.77 -6.46 -3.00
C SER A 289 16.80 -5.29 -3.13
N LEU A 290 15.57 -5.56 -3.59
CA LEU A 290 14.48 -4.58 -3.57
C LEU A 290 14.05 -4.25 -2.16
N GLN A 291 13.89 -5.27 -1.30
CA GLN A 291 13.59 -5.04 0.10
C GLN A 291 14.67 -4.18 0.77
N ASP A 292 15.94 -4.40 0.44
CA ASP A 292 17.05 -3.59 0.96
C ASP A 292 16.99 -2.14 0.44
N ALA A 293 16.60 -1.93 -0.81
CA ALA A 293 16.40 -0.59 -1.35
C ALA A 293 15.25 0.16 -0.64
N ILE A 294 14.13 -0.53 -0.36
CA ILE A 294 13.04 0.03 0.44
C ILE A 294 13.51 0.32 1.87
N ASN A 295 14.20 -0.63 2.51
CA ASN A 295 14.73 -0.45 3.86
C ASN A 295 15.68 0.74 3.95
N ALA A 296 16.51 0.97 2.94
CA ALA A 296 17.43 2.10 2.90
C ALA A 296 16.73 3.47 3.01
N VAL A 297 15.48 3.55 2.59
CA VAL A 297 14.66 4.78 2.69
C VAL A 297 13.69 4.73 3.86
N TYR A 298 12.98 3.60 4.07
CA TYR A 298 11.84 3.52 4.98
C TYR A 298 12.18 3.09 6.42
N SER A 299 13.39 2.58 6.70
CA SER A 299 13.71 1.99 8.00
C SER A 299 14.08 3.00 9.09
N GLY A 300 14.40 4.25 8.72
CA GLY A 300 14.92 5.26 9.64
C GLY A 300 13.90 5.76 10.66
N ASP A 301 14.36 6.18 11.84
CA ASP A 301 13.50 6.69 12.91
C ASP A 301 12.74 7.96 12.52
N GLN A 302 13.27 8.74 11.55
CA GLN A 302 12.64 9.98 11.06
C GLN A 302 11.42 9.72 10.15
N ILE A 303 11.22 8.48 9.68
CA ILE A 303 10.11 8.13 8.80
C ILE A 303 8.79 8.30 9.57
N PRO A 304 7.77 8.98 8.99
CA PRO A 304 6.55 9.36 9.69
C PRO A 304 5.51 8.24 9.80
N PHE A 305 5.83 7.02 9.40
CA PHE A 305 4.95 5.86 9.44
C PHE A 305 5.71 4.56 9.71
N ASN A 306 5.00 3.53 10.13
CA ASN A 306 5.49 2.16 10.12
C ASN A 306 5.01 1.47 8.83
N HIS A 307 5.90 0.75 8.13
CA HIS A 307 5.58 0.05 6.89
C HIS A 307 5.68 -1.46 7.09
N TYR A 308 4.56 -2.14 6.82
CA TYR A 308 4.45 -3.59 6.94
C TYR A 308 4.40 -4.25 5.57
N PHE A 309 4.79 -5.52 5.51
CA PHE A 309 4.73 -6.36 4.31
C PHE A 309 4.01 -7.66 4.62
N ILE A 310 3.26 -8.14 3.64
CA ILE A 310 2.63 -9.47 3.63
C ILE A 310 3.21 -10.21 2.44
N GLY A 311 3.71 -11.44 2.67
CA GLY A 311 4.38 -12.22 1.64
C GLY A 311 3.49 -12.56 0.44
N ASP A 312 4.06 -12.63 -0.74
CA ASP A 312 3.39 -13.03 -1.98
C ASP A 312 3.24 -14.56 -2.03
N GLY A 313 2.06 -15.03 -1.58
CA GLY A 313 1.72 -16.45 -1.55
C GLY A 313 1.62 -17.07 -2.94
N SER A 314 1.28 -16.29 -3.98
CA SER A 314 1.24 -16.77 -5.36
C SER A 314 2.65 -17.14 -5.84
N ARG A 315 3.62 -16.28 -5.53
CA ARG A 315 5.03 -16.52 -5.83
C ARG A 315 5.57 -17.75 -5.11
N PHE A 316 5.22 -17.92 -3.83
CA PHE A 316 5.64 -19.11 -3.08
C PHE A 316 5.06 -20.39 -3.66
N ALA A 317 3.77 -20.37 -4.05
CA ALA A 317 3.11 -21.50 -4.69
C ALA A 317 3.66 -21.79 -6.10
N THR A 318 4.01 -20.77 -6.86
CA THR A 318 4.62 -20.92 -8.20
C THR A 318 6.02 -21.51 -8.11
N ALA A 319 6.81 -21.08 -7.13
CA ALA A 319 8.15 -21.63 -6.90
C ALA A 319 8.12 -23.11 -6.41
N HIS A 320 7.04 -23.53 -5.75
CA HIS A 320 6.90 -24.85 -5.16
C HIS A 320 5.53 -25.48 -5.49
N PRO A 321 5.25 -25.79 -6.77
CA PRO A 321 3.90 -26.17 -7.23
C PRO A 321 3.43 -27.55 -6.73
N ALA A 322 4.32 -28.36 -6.15
CA ALA A 322 4.02 -29.69 -5.65
C ALA A 322 4.68 -29.98 -4.28
N ASP A 323 5.28 -28.96 -3.65
CA ASP A 323 5.94 -29.09 -2.34
C ASP A 323 5.41 -28.04 -1.34
N PRO A 324 4.32 -28.36 -0.60
CA PRO A 324 3.76 -27.45 0.39
C PRO A 324 4.73 -27.07 1.50
N ALA A 325 5.64 -27.97 1.89
CA ALA A 325 6.59 -27.69 2.95
C ALA A 325 7.63 -26.64 2.52
N ALA A 326 8.15 -26.76 1.31
CA ALA A 326 9.08 -25.77 0.74
C ALA A 326 8.36 -24.43 0.51
N MET A 327 7.11 -24.43 0.04
CA MET A 327 6.29 -23.22 -0.11
C MET A 327 6.14 -22.48 1.22
N LEU A 328 5.79 -23.17 2.31
CA LEU A 328 5.66 -22.57 3.64
C LEU A 328 7.01 -22.09 4.20
N ALA A 329 8.08 -22.88 4.00
CA ALA A 329 9.43 -22.47 4.41
C ALA A 329 9.89 -21.18 3.68
N MET A 330 9.52 -21.02 2.41
CA MET A 330 9.78 -19.78 1.67
C MET A 330 9.00 -18.60 2.25
N ALA A 331 7.73 -18.78 2.62
CA ALA A 331 6.93 -17.75 3.27
C ALA A 331 7.52 -17.31 4.64
N GLU A 332 8.09 -18.24 5.40
CA GLU A 332 8.79 -17.93 6.65
C GLU A 332 10.13 -17.21 6.43
N SER A 333 10.83 -17.49 5.35
CA SER A 333 12.18 -16.97 5.07
C SER A 333 12.20 -15.45 4.88
N VAL A 334 11.11 -14.83 4.43
CA VAL A 334 11.02 -13.37 4.20
C VAL A 334 10.78 -12.56 5.47
N LEU A 335 10.36 -13.18 6.58
CA LEU A 335 9.98 -12.49 7.81
C LEU A 335 11.12 -11.65 8.41
N GLY A 336 12.36 -12.05 8.20
CA GLY A 336 13.56 -11.34 8.66
C GLY A 336 14.09 -10.25 7.72
N TRP A 337 13.38 -9.93 6.64
CA TRP A 337 13.89 -8.98 5.63
C TRP A 337 13.65 -7.52 5.98
N GLY A 338 12.69 -7.23 6.85
CA GLY A 338 12.43 -5.88 7.32
C GLY A 338 13.50 -5.36 8.29
N SER A 339 13.60 -4.05 8.45
CA SER A 339 14.54 -3.36 9.33
C SER A 339 13.94 -2.06 9.89
N GLY A 340 14.13 -1.78 11.17
CA GLY A 340 13.64 -0.56 11.80
C GLY A 340 12.12 -0.42 11.69
N ARG A 341 11.64 0.57 10.91
CA ARG A 341 10.20 0.82 10.69
C ARG A 341 9.57 -0.07 9.61
N THR A 342 10.33 -0.93 8.95
CA THR A 342 9.84 -1.91 7.98
C THR A 342 9.77 -3.30 8.61
N ARG A 343 8.64 -4.03 8.45
CA ARG A 343 8.44 -5.36 9.05
C ARG A 343 7.54 -6.22 8.19
N TYR A 344 7.84 -7.51 8.10
CA TYR A 344 6.91 -8.51 7.56
C TYR A 344 5.93 -8.98 8.65
N LEU A 345 4.66 -9.09 8.28
CA LEU A 345 3.62 -9.65 9.15
C LEU A 345 3.63 -11.17 9.05
N PRO A 346 3.80 -11.89 10.17
CA PRO A 346 3.84 -13.34 10.16
C PRO A 346 2.46 -13.94 9.89
N GLN A 347 2.45 -15.16 9.33
CA GLN A 347 1.25 -15.95 9.05
C GLN A 347 0.20 -15.20 8.23
N GLN A 348 0.63 -14.34 7.31
CA GLN A 348 -0.22 -13.65 6.34
C GLN A 348 0.38 -13.78 4.94
N VAL A 349 -0.48 -14.01 3.94
CA VAL A 349 -0.08 -14.11 2.54
C VAL A 349 -1.10 -13.45 1.62
N LYS A 350 -0.64 -13.00 0.45
CA LYS A 350 -1.47 -12.50 -0.64
C LYS A 350 -1.59 -13.56 -1.74
N LEU A 351 -2.83 -13.82 -2.17
CA LEU A 351 -3.17 -14.60 -3.36
C LEU A 351 -3.97 -13.74 -4.34
N PHE A 352 -4.20 -14.27 -5.53
CA PHE A 352 -4.90 -13.56 -6.61
C PHE A 352 -5.92 -14.49 -7.27
N THR A 353 -7.06 -13.97 -7.69
CA THR A 353 -8.00 -14.67 -8.54
C THR A 353 -7.90 -14.14 -9.97
N ASP A 354 -8.35 -12.95 -10.23
CA ASP A 354 -8.63 -12.42 -11.56
C ASP A 354 -7.95 -11.07 -11.85
N GLY A 355 -8.12 -10.57 -13.07
CA GLY A 355 -7.40 -9.43 -13.60
C GLY A 355 -7.78 -8.08 -13.03
N ALA A 356 -7.04 -7.06 -13.47
CA ALA A 356 -7.17 -5.70 -12.99
C ALA A 356 -8.42 -5.00 -13.52
N ILE A 357 -9.11 -4.25 -12.65
CA ILE A 357 -10.29 -3.47 -13.02
C ILE A 357 -9.97 -2.33 -14.00
N PHE A 358 -8.80 -1.69 -13.89
CA PHE A 358 -8.37 -0.62 -14.80
C PHE A 358 -8.11 -1.08 -16.24
N SER A 359 -7.91 -2.38 -16.47
CA SER A 359 -7.75 -2.97 -17.82
C SER A 359 -9.03 -3.64 -18.32
N GLN A 360 -10.09 -3.71 -17.50
CA GLN A 360 -11.27 -4.55 -17.74
C GLN A 360 -10.89 -6.03 -18.00
N LEU A 361 -9.97 -6.58 -17.22
CA LEU A 361 -9.54 -7.97 -17.30
C LEU A 361 -10.05 -8.84 -16.16
N MET A 362 -11.03 -8.33 -15.40
CA MET A 362 -11.70 -9.09 -14.33
C MET A 362 -12.49 -10.28 -14.91
N GLN A 363 -12.58 -11.37 -14.17
CA GLN A 363 -13.45 -12.49 -14.54
C GLN A 363 -14.90 -12.20 -14.21
N MET A 364 -15.69 -11.89 -15.24
CA MET A 364 -17.10 -11.51 -15.13
C MET A 364 -18.00 -12.66 -15.60
N LYS A 365 -19.05 -13.01 -14.82
CA LYS A 365 -20.01 -14.08 -15.15
C LYS A 365 -20.72 -13.86 -16.47
N ASP A 366 -21.13 -12.64 -16.71
CA ASP A 366 -21.88 -12.27 -17.91
C ASP A 366 -21.00 -11.68 -19.02
N GLY A 367 -19.65 -11.87 -18.91
CA GLY A 367 -18.68 -11.34 -19.88
C GLY A 367 -18.71 -9.81 -20.01
N TYR A 368 -18.12 -9.32 -21.08
CA TYR A 368 -18.07 -7.89 -21.39
C TYR A 368 -18.98 -7.55 -22.59
N THR A 369 -19.43 -6.29 -22.67
CA THR A 369 -20.35 -5.83 -23.73
C THR A 369 -19.75 -5.85 -25.13
N ASP A 370 -18.42 -5.80 -25.24
CA ASP A 370 -17.66 -5.87 -26.48
C ASP A 370 -17.18 -7.30 -26.82
N GLY A 371 -17.46 -8.27 -25.92
CA GLY A 371 -17.20 -9.69 -26.13
C GLY A 371 -15.77 -10.16 -25.83
N HIS A 372 -14.91 -9.33 -25.21
CA HIS A 372 -13.64 -9.83 -24.71
C HIS A 372 -13.85 -10.64 -23.41
N ASP A 373 -12.87 -11.43 -23.02
CA ASP A 373 -12.86 -12.24 -21.81
C ASP A 373 -11.93 -11.61 -20.75
N GLY A 374 -12.21 -11.92 -19.48
CA GLY A 374 -11.30 -11.61 -18.38
C GLY A 374 -10.13 -12.58 -18.29
N GLU A 375 -9.15 -12.24 -17.47
CA GLU A 375 -7.93 -13.04 -17.24
C GLU A 375 -7.87 -13.57 -15.81
N TRP A 376 -7.32 -14.77 -15.64
CA TRP A 376 -6.96 -15.31 -14.34
C TRP A 376 -5.52 -14.88 -13.99
N LEU A 377 -5.33 -14.23 -12.85
CA LEU A 377 -3.98 -13.94 -12.34
C LEU A 377 -3.30 -15.18 -11.76
N MET A 378 -4.09 -16.06 -11.11
CA MET A 378 -3.70 -17.43 -10.78
C MET A 378 -4.70 -18.38 -11.43
N ASP A 379 -4.20 -19.40 -12.12
CA ASP A 379 -5.06 -20.50 -12.55
C ASP A 379 -5.86 -21.05 -11.37
N PRO A 380 -7.18 -21.31 -11.52
CA PRO A 380 -8.03 -21.76 -10.42
C PRO A 380 -7.53 -23.01 -9.67
N ALA A 381 -6.85 -23.94 -10.35
CA ALA A 381 -6.30 -25.13 -9.70
C ALA A 381 -5.08 -24.78 -8.85
N ARG A 382 -4.20 -23.90 -9.33
CA ARG A 382 -3.06 -23.38 -8.57
C ARG A 382 -3.52 -22.52 -7.40
N PHE A 383 -4.52 -21.68 -7.61
CA PHE A 383 -5.16 -20.92 -6.53
C PHE A 383 -5.67 -21.84 -5.43
N GLY A 384 -6.43 -22.89 -5.79
CA GLY A 384 -6.94 -23.87 -4.83
C GLY A 384 -5.83 -24.58 -4.06
N TYR A 385 -4.72 -24.96 -4.75
CA TYR A 385 -3.54 -25.56 -4.10
C TYR A 385 -2.92 -24.60 -3.07
N ALA A 386 -2.65 -23.37 -3.43
CA ALA A 386 -2.07 -22.37 -2.54
C ALA A 386 -3.00 -22.05 -1.37
N PHE A 387 -4.27 -21.76 -1.66
CA PHE A 387 -5.29 -21.45 -0.67
C PHE A 387 -5.40 -22.56 0.38
N GLN A 388 -5.54 -23.82 -0.05
CA GLN A 388 -5.68 -24.95 0.86
C GLN A 388 -4.48 -25.10 1.78
N ASN A 389 -3.26 -25.04 1.23
CA ASN A 389 -2.06 -25.25 2.04
C ASN A 389 -1.82 -24.11 3.03
N PHE A 390 -2.03 -22.87 2.65
CA PHE A 390 -1.96 -21.75 3.59
C PHE A 390 -3.08 -21.79 4.63
N TRP A 391 -4.30 -22.17 4.24
CA TRP A 391 -5.41 -22.34 5.18
C TRP A 391 -5.14 -23.39 6.23
N ASP A 392 -4.63 -24.57 5.83
CA ASP A 392 -4.35 -25.69 6.73
C ASP A 392 -3.23 -25.38 7.74
N ASN A 393 -2.39 -24.37 7.44
CA ASN A 393 -1.33 -23.87 8.30
C ASN A 393 -1.68 -22.54 8.99
N ASP A 394 -2.97 -22.22 9.11
CA ASP A 394 -3.52 -21.11 9.87
C ASP A 394 -3.14 -19.70 9.38
N TYR A 395 -2.70 -19.58 8.12
CA TYR A 395 -2.42 -18.27 7.53
C TYR A 395 -3.71 -17.45 7.34
N HIS A 396 -3.60 -16.16 7.56
CA HIS A 396 -4.55 -15.17 7.10
C HIS A 396 -4.27 -14.91 5.61
N ILE A 397 -5.28 -15.09 4.77
CA ILE A 397 -5.14 -15.02 3.32
C ILE A 397 -5.84 -13.76 2.80
N HIS A 398 -5.07 -12.87 2.17
CA HIS A 398 -5.57 -11.71 1.45
C HIS A 398 -5.68 -12.09 -0.03
N ILE A 399 -6.84 -11.86 -0.65
CA ILE A 399 -7.09 -12.34 -2.01
C ILE A 399 -7.50 -11.18 -2.90
N HIS A 400 -6.67 -10.88 -3.91
CA HIS A 400 -7.08 -9.98 -5.01
C HIS A 400 -8.30 -10.58 -5.72
N ASN A 401 -9.37 -9.81 -5.77
CA ASN A 401 -10.57 -10.18 -6.47
C ASN A 401 -11.35 -8.94 -6.93
N ASN A 402 -11.58 -8.83 -8.23
CA ASN A 402 -12.34 -7.73 -8.83
C ASN A 402 -13.65 -8.19 -9.46
N GLY A 403 -13.68 -9.33 -10.12
CA GLY A 403 -14.86 -9.81 -10.84
C GLY A 403 -15.71 -10.80 -10.03
N ASP A 404 -16.96 -10.89 -10.37
CA ASP A 404 -17.95 -11.74 -9.70
C ASP A 404 -17.76 -13.25 -10.01
N LEU A 405 -17.16 -13.62 -11.15
CA LEU A 405 -16.77 -15.00 -11.42
C LEU A 405 -15.55 -15.40 -10.59
N GLY A 406 -14.55 -14.51 -10.43
CA GLY A 406 -13.44 -14.69 -9.52
C GLY A 406 -13.90 -14.85 -8.07
N MET A 407 -14.95 -14.11 -7.68
CA MET A 407 -15.59 -14.22 -6.36
C MET A 407 -16.15 -15.62 -6.11
N ASP A 408 -16.76 -16.27 -7.08
CA ASP A 408 -17.26 -17.64 -6.92
C ASP A 408 -16.12 -18.62 -6.64
N VAL A 409 -15.03 -18.54 -7.40
CA VAL A 409 -13.85 -19.40 -7.18
C VAL A 409 -13.29 -19.22 -5.77
N LEU A 410 -13.18 -17.98 -5.31
CA LEU A 410 -12.73 -17.64 -3.96
C LEU A 410 -13.67 -18.24 -2.90
N LEU A 411 -14.98 -17.99 -3.01
CA LEU A 411 -15.97 -18.46 -2.02
C LEU A 411 -16.10 -19.97 -1.99
N ASP A 412 -15.98 -20.66 -3.13
CA ASP A 412 -15.99 -22.13 -3.19
C ASP A 412 -14.80 -22.74 -2.44
N ASN A 413 -13.61 -22.17 -2.62
CA ASN A 413 -12.41 -22.59 -1.88
C ASN A 413 -12.53 -22.32 -0.37
N LEU A 414 -13.06 -21.15 0.01
CA LEU A 414 -13.30 -20.82 1.42
C LEU A 414 -14.29 -21.78 2.07
N GLU A 415 -15.42 -22.05 1.40
CA GLU A 415 -16.43 -22.96 1.93
C GLU A 415 -15.90 -24.39 2.09
N GLN A 416 -15.14 -24.89 1.10
CA GLN A 416 -14.48 -26.21 1.20
C GLN A 416 -13.47 -26.24 2.35
N ALA A 417 -12.69 -25.19 2.52
CA ALA A 417 -11.71 -25.06 3.60
C ALA A 417 -12.39 -25.04 4.97
N MET A 418 -13.48 -24.24 5.12
CA MET A 418 -14.28 -24.17 6.34
C MET A 418 -14.93 -25.51 6.70
N ARG A 419 -15.41 -26.28 5.71
CA ARG A 419 -15.94 -27.65 5.95
C ARG A 419 -14.87 -28.62 6.42
N ARG A 420 -13.63 -28.50 5.93
CA ARG A 420 -12.52 -29.38 6.27
C ARG A 420 -11.83 -28.99 7.59
N LYS A 421 -11.52 -27.71 7.77
CA LYS A 421 -10.86 -27.12 8.94
C LYS A 421 -11.55 -25.81 9.31
N PRO A 422 -12.62 -25.83 10.14
CA PRO A 422 -13.30 -24.61 10.57
C PRO A 422 -12.37 -23.67 11.33
N ARG A 423 -12.38 -22.38 10.99
CA ARG A 423 -11.60 -21.33 11.65
C ARG A 423 -12.51 -20.11 11.88
N PHE A 424 -12.68 -19.68 13.13
CA PHE A 424 -13.63 -18.60 13.48
C PHE A 424 -13.07 -17.19 13.29
N ASP A 425 -11.76 -16.98 13.48
CA ASP A 425 -11.07 -15.69 13.28
C ASP A 425 -10.02 -15.79 12.17
N HIS A 426 -10.41 -16.36 11.03
CA HIS A 426 -9.51 -16.53 9.89
C HIS A 426 -9.25 -15.21 9.15
N ARG A 427 -10.22 -14.29 9.15
CA ARG A 427 -10.18 -12.97 8.50
C ARG A 427 -9.77 -13.04 7.02
N MET A 428 -10.10 -14.11 6.30
CA MET A 428 -9.86 -14.15 4.88
C MET A 428 -10.40 -12.86 4.25
N THR A 429 -9.53 -12.11 3.60
CA THR A 429 -9.81 -10.75 3.15
C THR A 429 -9.99 -10.72 1.64
N ILE A 430 -11.17 -10.29 1.19
CA ILE A 430 -11.47 -10.02 -0.21
C ILE A 430 -10.91 -8.63 -0.53
N VAL A 431 -9.88 -8.57 -1.36
CA VAL A 431 -9.15 -7.32 -1.64
C VAL A 431 -9.60 -6.76 -2.98
N HIS A 432 -9.67 -5.43 -3.09
CA HIS A 432 -10.20 -4.62 -4.20
C HIS A 432 -11.72 -4.62 -4.28
N PHE A 433 -12.36 -5.78 -4.33
CA PHE A 433 -13.81 -5.95 -4.23
C PHE A 433 -14.58 -5.14 -5.31
N GLY A 434 -14.16 -5.30 -6.59
CA GLY A 434 -14.73 -4.52 -7.70
C GLY A 434 -16.19 -4.81 -7.96
N PHE A 435 -16.54 -6.08 -8.17
CA PHE A 435 -17.90 -6.52 -8.45
C PHE A 435 -18.29 -7.75 -7.62
N ALA A 436 -19.46 -7.71 -7.03
CA ALA A 436 -20.07 -8.84 -6.33
C ALA A 436 -21.59 -8.70 -6.33
N SER A 437 -22.31 -9.81 -6.45
CA SER A 437 -23.75 -9.83 -6.22
C SER A 437 -24.07 -9.79 -4.73
N THR A 438 -25.30 -9.35 -4.38
CA THR A 438 -25.78 -9.38 -2.98
C THR A 438 -25.73 -10.80 -2.39
N GLU A 439 -25.97 -11.83 -3.21
CA GLU A 439 -25.87 -13.23 -2.79
C GLU A 439 -24.44 -13.63 -2.43
N GLN A 440 -23.45 -13.22 -3.23
CA GLN A 440 -22.03 -13.45 -2.96
C GLN A 440 -21.58 -12.73 -1.70
N VAL A 441 -22.02 -11.48 -1.49
CA VAL A 441 -21.76 -10.73 -0.25
C VAL A 441 -22.33 -11.46 0.97
N ASN A 442 -23.58 -11.90 0.92
CA ASN A 442 -24.21 -12.67 2.01
C ASN A 442 -23.51 -14.01 2.25
N ARG A 443 -23.07 -14.71 1.20
CA ARG A 443 -22.28 -15.94 1.31
C ARG A 443 -20.93 -15.67 1.96
N ALA A 444 -20.21 -14.63 1.56
CA ALA A 444 -18.95 -14.21 2.16
C ALA A 444 -19.11 -13.89 3.65
N ALA A 445 -20.17 -13.15 4.02
CA ALA A 445 -20.52 -12.84 5.41
C ALA A 445 -20.75 -14.11 6.23
N SER A 446 -21.53 -15.05 5.71
CA SER A 446 -21.84 -16.31 6.39
C SER A 446 -20.61 -17.19 6.61
N LEU A 447 -19.60 -17.06 5.76
CA LEU A 447 -18.33 -17.76 5.87
C LEU A 447 -17.31 -17.02 6.74
N GLY A 448 -17.60 -15.80 7.23
CA GLY A 448 -16.72 -15.03 8.11
C GLY A 448 -15.60 -14.26 7.38
N ALA A 449 -15.73 -14.04 6.08
CA ALA A 449 -14.81 -13.21 5.31
C ALA A 449 -14.94 -11.72 5.68
N ILE A 450 -13.90 -10.94 5.39
CA ILE A 450 -13.90 -9.48 5.50
C ILE A 450 -13.53 -8.85 4.17
N VAL A 451 -13.82 -7.56 4.00
CA VAL A 451 -13.56 -6.82 2.76
C VAL A 451 -12.47 -5.77 2.96
N SER A 452 -11.57 -5.67 1.99
CA SER A 452 -10.64 -4.56 1.80
C SER A 452 -10.92 -3.96 0.43
N ALA A 453 -11.75 -2.90 0.39
CA ALA A 453 -12.26 -2.33 -0.85
C ALA A 453 -11.43 -1.14 -1.34
N ASN A 454 -11.49 -0.89 -2.64
CA ASN A 454 -11.03 0.37 -3.23
C ASN A 454 -12.21 1.19 -3.76
N PRO A 455 -12.85 2.05 -2.95
CA PRO A 455 -14.01 2.83 -3.37
C PRO A 455 -13.69 3.87 -4.45
N TYR A 456 -12.40 4.18 -4.66
CA TYR A 456 -11.97 5.10 -5.71
C TYR A 456 -12.26 4.60 -7.13
N TYR A 457 -12.45 3.29 -7.33
CA TYR A 457 -12.87 2.74 -8.62
C TYR A 457 -14.16 3.38 -9.13
N VAL A 458 -15.11 3.66 -8.24
CA VAL A 458 -16.36 4.35 -8.61
C VAL A 458 -16.05 5.74 -9.17
N THR A 459 -15.20 6.48 -8.49
CA THR A 459 -14.81 7.84 -8.91
C THR A 459 -14.06 7.83 -10.26
N ALA A 460 -13.10 6.94 -10.42
CA ALA A 460 -12.24 6.94 -11.60
C ALA A 460 -12.90 6.34 -12.85
N LEU A 461 -13.73 5.29 -12.69
CA LEU A 461 -14.08 4.39 -13.77
C LEU A 461 -15.58 4.28 -14.05
N ALA A 462 -16.46 4.44 -13.03
CA ALA A 462 -17.85 4.07 -13.17
C ALA A 462 -18.56 4.80 -14.32
N GLY A 463 -18.33 6.10 -14.48
CA GLY A 463 -18.93 6.87 -15.57
C GLY A 463 -18.53 6.36 -16.96
N ARG A 464 -17.24 6.05 -17.15
CA ARG A 464 -16.78 5.52 -18.45
C ARG A 464 -17.16 4.06 -18.68
N TYR A 465 -17.14 3.25 -17.63
CA TYR A 465 -17.47 1.81 -17.72
C TYR A 465 -18.97 1.55 -17.91
N GLU A 466 -19.81 2.53 -17.63
CA GLU A 466 -21.23 2.53 -18.01
C GLU A 466 -21.39 2.42 -19.53
N ASP A 467 -20.54 3.15 -20.28
CA ASP A 467 -20.59 3.20 -21.74
C ASP A 467 -19.85 2.04 -22.42
N VAL A 468 -18.75 1.56 -21.79
CA VAL A 468 -17.85 0.59 -22.42
C VAL A 468 -17.54 -0.59 -21.52
N GLY A 469 -17.69 -1.79 -22.05
CA GLY A 469 -17.28 -3.06 -21.45
C GLY A 469 -18.20 -3.59 -20.35
N ILE A 470 -18.64 -2.75 -19.41
CA ILE A 470 -19.42 -3.19 -18.23
C ILE A 470 -20.93 -2.97 -18.41
N GLY A 471 -21.34 -1.79 -18.90
CA GLY A 471 -22.74 -1.39 -19.01
C GLY A 471 -23.31 -0.76 -17.73
N PRO A 472 -24.47 -0.04 -17.82
CA PRO A 472 -24.96 0.84 -16.78
C PRO A 472 -25.33 0.11 -15.48
N GLU A 473 -26.03 -1.01 -15.56
CA GLU A 473 -26.51 -1.72 -14.35
C GLU A 473 -25.34 -2.24 -13.51
N ARG A 474 -24.35 -2.84 -14.14
CA ARG A 474 -23.18 -3.38 -13.45
C ARG A 474 -22.27 -2.26 -12.95
N SER A 475 -22.08 -1.19 -13.75
CA SER A 475 -21.28 -0.04 -13.33
C SER A 475 -21.85 0.63 -12.09
N ALA A 476 -23.18 0.79 -11.98
CA ALA A 476 -23.86 1.32 -10.80
C ALA A 476 -23.61 0.46 -9.54
N ARG A 477 -23.31 -0.82 -9.71
CA ARG A 477 -23.00 -1.76 -8.60
C ARG A 477 -21.51 -1.92 -8.33
N MET A 478 -20.64 -1.18 -8.99
CA MET A 478 -19.21 -1.19 -8.72
C MET A 478 -18.94 -0.90 -7.24
N VAL A 479 -18.14 -1.75 -6.56
CA VAL A 479 -17.82 -1.67 -5.13
C VAL A 479 -19.08 -1.54 -4.26
N PRO A 480 -19.86 -2.61 -4.05
CA PRO A 480 -21.19 -2.57 -3.40
C PRO A 480 -21.08 -2.51 -1.87
N LEU A 481 -20.68 -1.35 -1.32
CA LEU A 481 -20.37 -1.17 0.11
C LEU A 481 -21.59 -1.21 1.02
N ALA A 482 -22.76 -0.75 0.55
CA ALA A 482 -23.99 -0.82 1.35
C ALA A 482 -24.42 -2.28 1.57
N ASP A 483 -24.25 -3.15 0.58
CA ASP A 483 -24.50 -4.59 0.72
C ASP A 483 -23.57 -5.21 1.77
N VAL A 484 -22.27 -4.87 1.75
CA VAL A 484 -21.28 -5.32 2.75
C VAL A 484 -21.70 -4.90 4.15
N LYS A 485 -22.11 -3.63 4.33
CA LYS A 485 -22.61 -3.10 5.59
C LYS A 485 -23.88 -3.81 6.05
N ALA A 486 -24.85 -4.00 5.14
CA ALA A 486 -26.12 -4.67 5.42
C ALA A 486 -25.91 -6.14 5.84
N ALA A 487 -24.93 -6.81 5.27
CA ALA A 487 -24.53 -8.17 5.64
C ALA A 487 -23.76 -8.24 6.99
N GLY A 488 -23.46 -7.10 7.62
CA GLY A 488 -22.73 -7.04 8.88
C GLY A 488 -21.24 -7.38 8.76
N MET A 489 -20.67 -7.35 7.56
CA MET A 489 -19.26 -7.62 7.32
C MET A 489 -18.39 -6.42 7.71
N ARG A 490 -17.20 -6.68 8.24
CA ARG A 490 -16.18 -5.63 8.35
C ARG A 490 -15.64 -5.27 6.99
N MET A 491 -15.43 -3.97 6.79
CA MET A 491 -14.80 -3.44 5.58
C MET A 491 -13.70 -2.47 5.93
N SER A 492 -12.62 -2.49 5.17
CA SER A 492 -11.54 -1.52 5.20
C SER A 492 -11.33 -0.93 3.81
N PHE A 493 -10.69 0.24 3.73
CA PHE A 493 -10.39 0.89 2.47
C PHE A 493 -8.89 0.99 2.23
N HIS A 494 -8.51 0.90 0.97
CA HIS A 494 -7.14 1.11 0.51
C HIS A 494 -7.11 1.84 -0.82
N SER A 495 -5.98 2.48 -1.10
CA SER A 495 -5.76 3.16 -2.38
C SER A 495 -5.18 2.23 -3.44
N ASP A 496 -4.39 1.24 -3.02
CA ASP A 496 -3.59 0.44 -3.95
C ASP A 496 -2.60 1.31 -4.76
N MET A 497 -2.05 2.39 -4.14
CA MET A 497 -1.20 3.32 -4.88
C MET A 497 -0.09 2.60 -5.65
N PRO A 498 0.03 2.81 -6.98
CA PRO A 498 -0.48 3.93 -7.79
C PRO A 498 -1.85 3.72 -8.45
N MET A 499 -2.64 2.70 -8.09
CA MET A 499 -3.98 2.49 -8.67
C MET A 499 -5.01 3.55 -8.21
N ALA A 500 -4.79 4.20 -7.08
CA ALA A 500 -5.43 5.43 -6.65
C ALA A 500 -4.41 6.24 -5.83
N PRO A 501 -4.57 7.57 -5.67
CA PRO A 501 -3.77 8.31 -4.73
C PRO A 501 -3.94 7.80 -3.30
N ALA A 502 -2.84 7.59 -2.56
CA ALA A 502 -2.89 7.19 -1.15
C ALA A 502 -3.37 8.36 -0.28
N LYS A 503 -4.64 8.73 -0.45
CA LYS A 503 -5.34 9.81 0.25
C LYS A 503 -6.57 9.21 0.97
N PRO A 504 -6.45 8.75 2.23
CA PRO A 504 -7.54 8.04 2.92
C PRO A 504 -8.85 8.83 2.98
N MET A 505 -8.81 10.16 3.15
CA MET A 505 -10.02 10.99 3.13
C MET A 505 -10.71 11.06 1.76
N GLN A 506 -9.97 10.86 0.66
CA GLN A 506 -10.56 10.71 -0.67
C GLN A 506 -11.30 9.39 -0.83
N LEU A 507 -10.80 8.31 -0.21
CA LEU A 507 -11.51 7.02 -0.19
C LEU A 507 -12.81 7.12 0.62
N VAL A 508 -12.78 7.83 1.77
CA VAL A 508 -13.97 8.15 2.56
C VAL A 508 -14.97 8.94 1.72
N TRP A 509 -14.51 10.00 1.05
CA TRP A 509 -15.35 10.81 0.17
C TRP A 509 -15.99 9.98 -0.94
N SER A 510 -15.21 9.14 -1.64
CA SER A 510 -15.71 8.26 -2.71
C SER A 510 -16.80 7.30 -2.20
N ALA A 511 -16.63 6.71 -1.01
CA ALA A 511 -17.57 5.78 -0.41
C ALA A 511 -18.89 6.45 0.05
N VAL A 512 -18.78 7.68 0.58
CA VAL A 512 -19.94 8.44 1.12
C VAL A 512 -20.73 9.12 0.00
N THR A 513 -20.05 9.66 -1.02
CA THR A 513 -20.72 10.42 -2.08
C THR A 513 -21.02 9.59 -3.33
N ARG A 514 -20.13 8.65 -3.69
CA ARG A 514 -20.12 7.89 -4.95
C ARG A 514 -20.12 8.80 -6.18
N THR A 515 -19.43 9.94 -6.06
CA THR A 515 -19.30 10.91 -7.14
C THR A 515 -18.21 10.46 -8.11
N THR A 516 -18.54 10.38 -9.40
CA THR A 516 -17.59 10.08 -10.47
C THR A 516 -16.73 11.30 -10.80
N ALA A 517 -15.67 11.11 -11.57
CA ALA A 517 -14.81 12.20 -12.00
C ALA A 517 -15.51 13.18 -12.96
N GLU A 518 -16.61 12.76 -13.57
CA GLU A 518 -17.52 13.58 -14.38
C GLU A 518 -18.46 14.45 -13.55
N GLY A 519 -18.57 14.17 -12.25
CA GLY A 519 -19.44 14.89 -11.30
C GLY A 519 -20.81 14.25 -11.08
N ASP A 520 -21.10 13.15 -11.78
CA ASP A 520 -22.32 12.39 -11.61
C ASP A 520 -22.23 11.44 -10.41
N VAL A 521 -23.37 10.90 -9.97
CA VAL A 521 -23.43 9.92 -8.88
C VAL A 521 -23.76 8.54 -9.44
N SER A 522 -22.84 7.57 -9.24
CA SER A 522 -23.04 6.19 -9.69
C SER A 522 -23.47 5.29 -8.53
N GLY A 523 -24.63 4.62 -8.67
CA GLY A 523 -25.16 3.68 -7.69
C GLY A 523 -25.38 4.28 -6.29
N PRO A 524 -26.22 5.31 -6.11
CA PRO A 524 -26.39 6.03 -4.84
C PRO A 524 -26.90 5.16 -3.68
N ASP A 525 -27.54 4.04 -3.97
CA ASP A 525 -27.98 3.02 -3.03
C ASP A 525 -26.82 2.25 -2.37
N GLN A 526 -25.63 2.32 -2.94
CA GLN A 526 -24.41 1.71 -2.41
C GLN A 526 -23.56 2.68 -1.56
N ARG A 527 -24.07 3.86 -1.23
CA ARG A 527 -23.44 4.79 -0.27
C ARG A 527 -23.42 4.21 1.14
N ILE A 528 -22.38 4.56 1.88
CA ILE A 528 -22.31 4.29 3.33
C ILE A 528 -22.20 5.59 4.12
N ASP A 529 -22.46 5.50 5.43
CA ASP A 529 -22.31 6.65 6.34
C ASP A 529 -20.85 6.94 6.67
N LEU A 530 -20.62 8.16 7.16
CA LEU A 530 -19.28 8.67 7.50
C LEU A 530 -18.61 7.85 8.60
N ASP A 531 -19.33 7.42 9.64
CA ASP A 531 -18.75 6.62 10.73
C ASP A 531 -18.17 5.30 10.21
N THR A 532 -18.93 4.61 9.35
CA THR A 532 -18.46 3.36 8.71
C THR A 532 -17.24 3.62 7.84
N ALA A 533 -17.23 4.70 7.05
CA ALA A 533 -16.11 5.05 6.18
C ALA A 533 -14.84 5.45 6.96
N LEU A 534 -14.97 6.20 8.07
CA LEU A 534 -13.83 6.57 8.92
C LEU A 534 -13.24 5.35 9.65
N LYS A 535 -14.05 4.39 10.08
CA LYS A 535 -13.55 3.11 10.62
C LYS A 535 -12.78 2.32 9.58
N ALA A 536 -13.21 2.37 8.31
CA ALA A 536 -12.58 1.63 7.22
C ALA A 536 -11.15 2.11 6.88
N ILE A 537 -10.76 3.33 7.25
CA ILE A 537 -9.39 3.86 7.09
C ILE A 537 -8.61 3.91 8.42
N THR A 538 -9.17 3.36 9.51
CA THR A 538 -8.57 3.37 10.84
C THR A 538 -8.63 1.98 11.49
N ILE A 539 -9.60 1.73 12.37
CA ILE A 539 -9.67 0.49 13.18
C ILE A 539 -9.96 -0.76 12.33
N ASP A 540 -10.81 -0.66 11.32
CA ASP A 540 -11.12 -1.81 10.46
C ASP A 540 -9.98 -2.08 9.46
N ALA A 541 -9.25 -1.04 9.01
CA ALA A 541 -8.01 -1.20 8.25
C ALA A 541 -6.92 -1.88 9.11
N ALA A 542 -6.75 -1.47 10.36
CA ALA A 542 -5.85 -2.15 11.29
C ALA A 542 -6.25 -3.61 11.54
N HIS A 543 -7.57 -3.88 11.66
CA HIS A 543 -8.09 -5.23 11.84
C HIS A 543 -7.81 -6.15 10.65
N SER A 544 -7.87 -5.61 9.43
CA SER A 544 -7.64 -6.38 8.20
C SER A 544 -6.19 -6.91 8.07
N ILE A 545 -5.25 -6.32 8.81
CA ILE A 545 -3.84 -6.74 8.84
C ILE A 545 -3.38 -7.20 10.25
N ARG A 546 -4.32 -7.46 11.16
CA ARG A 546 -4.09 -7.93 12.55
C ARG A 546 -3.28 -6.96 13.42
N LEU A 547 -3.39 -5.66 13.20
CA LEU A 547 -2.74 -4.61 14.00
C LEU A 547 -3.71 -3.80 14.87
N GLU A 548 -4.98 -4.20 15.00
CA GLU A 548 -5.99 -3.48 15.77
C GLU A 548 -5.70 -3.37 17.27
N ASN A 549 -4.83 -4.21 17.80
CA ASN A 549 -4.37 -4.12 19.19
C ASN A 549 -3.25 -3.09 19.39
N GLU A 550 -2.61 -2.64 18.30
CA GLU A 550 -1.50 -1.70 18.32
C GLU A 550 -1.90 -0.31 17.79
N VAL A 551 -2.76 -0.23 16.77
CA VAL A 551 -3.14 1.02 16.08
C VAL A 551 -4.63 1.05 15.71
N GLY A 552 -5.06 2.10 15.04
CA GLY A 552 -6.40 2.23 14.44
C GLY A 552 -7.48 2.80 15.38
N SER A 553 -7.19 2.97 16.67
CA SER A 553 -8.04 3.74 17.59
C SER A 553 -7.21 4.44 18.66
N VAL A 554 -7.73 5.56 19.20
CA VAL A 554 -7.10 6.26 20.33
C VAL A 554 -7.61 5.61 21.61
N THR A 555 -6.93 4.53 22.02
CA THR A 555 -7.33 3.71 23.17
C THR A 555 -6.09 3.43 24.05
N PRO A 556 -6.18 3.51 25.40
CA PRO A 556 -5.06 3.21 26.27
C PRO A 556 -4.40 1.87 25.97
N GLY A 557 -3.06 1.84 25.98
CA GLY A 557 -2.21 0.70 25.65
C GLY A 557 -1.73 0.65 24.20
N LYS A 558 -2.44 1.27 23.25
CA LYS A 558 -2.02 1.33 21.84
C LYS A 558 -0.91 2.34 21.60
N LEU A 559 -0.26 2.25 20.46
CA LEU A 559 0.71 3.23 19.99
C LEU A 559 0.05 4.60 19.83
N ALA A 560 0.75 5.64 20.26
CA ALA A 560 0.30 7.02 20.12
C ALA A 560 0.56 7.50 18.68
N ASN A 561 -0.18 6.90 17.74
CA ASN A 561 -0.17 7.21 16.32
C ASN A 561 -1.46 7.94 15.97
N PHE A 562 -1.33 9.21 15.59
CA PHE A 562 -2.47 10.10 15.35
C PHE A 562 -2.33 10.80 14.00
N THR A 563 -3.47 11.05 13.36
CA THR A 563 -3.62 12.02 12.28
C THR A 563 -4.24 13.28 12.84
N ILE A 564 -3.64 14.42 12.53
CA ILE A 564 -4.08 15.72 13.02
C ILE A 564 -4.75 16.49 11.87
N LEU A 565 -6.03 16.79 12.06
CA LEU A 565 -6.87 17.49 11.09
C LEU A 565 -7.06 18.95 11.52
N GLU A 566 -7.16 19.85 10.52
CA GLU A 566 -7.50 21.25 10.79
C GLU A 566 -8.94 21.42 11.31
N GLN A 567 -9.85 20.53 10.89
CA GLN A 567 -11.26 20.54 11.33
C GLN A 567 -11.85 19.12 11.37
N SER A 568 -12.97 18.98 12.07
CA SER A 568 -13.65 17.69 12.21
C SER A 568 -14.29 17.23 10.90
N PRO A 569 -14.13 15.95 10.50
CA PRO A 569 -14.86 15.41 9.34
C PRO A 569 -16.38 15.42 9.53
N TYR A 570 -16.87 15.60 10.76
CA TYR A 570 -18.30 15.73 11.06
C TYR A 570 -18.83 17.16 10.89
N ASP A 571 -17.93 18.15 10.80
CA ASP A 571 -18.25 19.58 10.68
C ASP A 571 -18.21 20.06 9.21
N VAL A 572 -17.92 19.18 8.24
CA VAL A 572 -17.84 19.51 6.80
C VAL A 572 -18.95 18.80 6.03
N ALA A 573 -19.33 19.37 4.89
CA ALA A 573 -20.25 18.71 3.97
C ALA A 573 -19.59 17.45 3.36
N PRO A 574 -20.36 16.41 3.04
CA PRO A 574 -19.81 15.19 2.44
C PRO A 574 -18.95 15.45 1.19
N GLU A 575 -19.32 16.44 0.40
CA GLU A 575 -18.62 16.85 -0.82
C GLU A 575 -17.21 17.39 -0.55
N ASP A 576 -16.97 17.94 0.64
CA ASP A 576 -15.71 18.56 1.05
C ASP A 576 -14.76 17.62 1.79
N LEU A 577 -15.17 16.37 2.08
CA LEU A 577 -14.37 15.41 2.87
C LEU A 577 -12.98 15.15 2.26
N ALA A 578 -12.87 15.09 0.93
CA ALA A 578 -11.61 14.87 0.24
C ALA A 578 -10.65 16.07 0.35
N ALA A 579 -11.18 17.27 0.63
CA ALA A 579 -10.43 18.51 0.75
C ALA A 579 -9.98 18.83 2.19
N LEU A 580 -10.35 17.98 3.17
CA LEU A 580 -9.93 18.14 4.56
C LEU A 580 -8.41 18.23 4.66
N GLN A 581 -7.94 19.30 5.32
CA GLN A 581 -6.52 19.57 5.46
C GLN A 581 -5.93 18.74 6.61
N ILE A 582 -4.81 18.08 6.32
CA ILE A 582 -3.98 17.40 7.30
C ILE A 582 -2.95 18.39 7.82
N TRP A 583 -2.98 18.69 9.11
CA TRP A 583 -1.96 19.52 9.75
C TRP A 583 -0.64 18.76 9.92
N GLY A 584 -0.72 17.46 10.19
CA GLY A 584 0.43 16.60 10.40
C GLY A 584 0.05 15.26 11.02
N THR A 585 1.04 14.56 11.52
CA THR A 585 0.88 13.29 12.22
C THR A 585 1.58 13.29 13.57
N VAL A 586 1.21 12.35 14.42
CA VAL A 586 1.99 11.94 15.60
C VAL A 586 2.32 10.47 15.41
N LEU A 587 3.59 10.11 15.52
CA LEU A 587 4.03 8.72 15.46
C LEU A 587 4.76 8.35 16.75
N GLU A 588 4.20 7.41 17.50
CA GLU A 588 4.73 6.98 18.79
C GLU A 588 4.98 8.18 19.74
N GLY A 589 4.04 9.14 19.76
CA GLY A 589 4.10 10.35 20.58
C GLY A 589 4.95 11.48 20.01
N ARG A 590 5.65 11.27 18.89
CA ARG A 590 6.46 12.31 18.24
C ARG A 590 5.61 13.10 17.24
N VAL A 591 5.48 14.40 17.47
CA VAL A 591 4.75 15.34 16.62
C VAL A 591 5.54 15.60 15.32
N GLN A 592 4.86 15.51 14.20
CA GLN A 592 5.41 15.67 12.84
C GLN A 592 4.45 16.53 12.01
N PRO A 593 4.65 17.87 11.98
CA PRO A 593 3.84 18.74 11.15
C PRO A 593 4.15 18.51 9.66
N VAL A 594 3.13 18.60 8.81
CA VAL A 594 3.32 18.68 7.37
C VAL A 594 3.90 20.06 7.06
N LEU A 595 5.15 20.09 6.63
CA LEU A 595 5.78 21.32 6.18
C LEU A 595 5.10 21.76 4.88
N THR A 596 4.88 23.06 4.71
CA THR A 596 4.33 23.64 3.47
C THR A 596 5.13 23.11 2.29
N PRO A 597 4.51 22.77 1.14
CA PRO A 597 5.20 22.14 0.02
C PRO A 597 6.48 22.89 -0.33
N ILE A 598 7.61 22.18 -0.34
CA ILE A 598 8.87 22.70 -0.83
C ILE A 598 8.64 23.18 -2.26
N THR A 599 8.86 24.47 -2.50
CA THR A 599 8.71 25.02 -3.83
C THR A 599 9.69 24.35 -4.78
N ARG A 600 9.29 24.15 -6.02
CA ARG A 600 9.95 23.45 -7.15
C ARG A 600 11.48 23.63 -7.27
N THR A 601 12.06 24.63 -6.60
CA THR A 601 13.48 25.00 -6.68
C THR A 601 14.40 24.12 -5.82
N GLU A 602 13.88 23.40 -4.83
CA GLU A 602 14.68 22.67 -3.85
C GLU A 602 14.79 21.15 -4.14
N LEU A 603 14.01 20.63 -5.11
CA LEU A 603 14.02 19.21 -5.51
C LEU A 603 14.96 18.89 -6.67
N ARG A 604 15.92 19.78 -7.01
CA ARG A 604 16.95 19.41 -7.99
C ARG A 604 17.88 18.37 -7.38
N PRO A 605 18.08 17.18 -8.03
CA PRO A 605 19.05 16.22 -7.57
C PRO A 605 20.46 16.85 -7.58
N SER A 606 21.05 16.95 -6.41
CA SER A 606 22.46 17.31 -6.27
C SER A 606 23.30 16.18 -6.89
N PRO A 607 24.34 16.44 -7.68
CA PRO A 607 25.20 15.40 -8.22
C PRO A 607 25.97 14.75 -7.06
N MET A 608 25.64 13.51 -6.74
CA MET A 608 26.37 12.73 -5.73
C MET A 608 27.52 11.98 -6.38
N PRO A 609 28.68 11.87 -5.68
CA PRO A 609 29.83 11.15 -6.19
C PRO A 609 29.60 9.64 -6.18
N LEU A 610 29.95 9.01 -7.29
CA LEU A 610 30.02 7.55 -7.46
C LEU A 610 31.03 6.93 -6.49
N GLY A 611 30.58 6.06 -5.61
CA GLY A 611 31.44 5.27 -4.76
C GLY A 611 30.67 4.21 -4.00
N MET A 612 30.22 3.15 -4.68
CA MET A 612 29.87 1.89 -4.03
C MET A 612 30.44 0.70 -4.80
N ALA A 613 31.15 -0.16 -4.05
CA ALA A 613 31.76 -1.38 -4.55
C ALA A 613 30.73 -2.43 -5.00
N PRO A 614 31.07 -3.32 -5.94
CA PRO A 614 30.11 -4.23 -6.55
C PRO A 614 29.80 -5.42 -5.65
N LEU A 615 28.54 -5.63 -5.35
CA LEU A 615 28.00 -6.90 -4.85
C LEU A 615 27.82 -7.87 -6.03
N ARG A 616 28.81 -8.70 -6.27
CA ARG A 616 28.72 -9.84 -7.19
C ARG A 616 28.25 -11.09 -6.46
N ARG A 617 27.33 -11.81 -7.12
CA ARG A 617 26.85 -13.20 -6.96
C ARG A 617 25.46 -13.31 -6.35
N PHE A 618 24.50 -13.56 -7.27
CA PHE A 618 23.35 -14.47 -7.11
C PHE A 618 22.47 -14.50 -8.39
N ALA A 619 23.11 -14.52 -9.58
CA ALA A 619 22.41 -14.55 -10.86
C ALA A 619 22.45 -15.92 -11.57
N GLU A 620 22.78 -17.00 -10.86
CA GLU A 620 22.81 -18.34 -11.46
C GLU A 620 21.97 -19.27 -10.60
N THR A 621 20.75 -19.52 -11.01
CA THR A 621 19.91 -20.73 -10.90
C THR A 621 18.43 -20.33 -10.97
N HIS A 622 17.85 -20.27 -12.15
CA HIS A 622 16.40 -20.48 -12.37
C HIS A 622 16.09 -20.38 -13.87
N GLU A 623 16.54 -21.39 -14.61
CA GLU A 623 15.94 -21.73 -15.91
C GLU A 623 14.73 -22.62 -15.64
N GLY A 624 13.58 -22.25 -16.21
CA GLY A 624 12.46 -23.15 -16.46
C GLY A 624 11.30 -23.08 -15.47
N HIS A 625 10.52 -21.98 -15.44
CA HIS A 625 9.18 -21.97 -14.85
C HIS A 625 8.17 -21.25 -15.74
N ASP A 626 7.06 -21.94 -15.98
CA ASP A 626 5.88 -21.44 -16.68
C ASP A 626 5.18 -20.42 -15.76
N HIS A 627 5.17 -19.13 -16.15
CA HIS A 627 4.64 -18.03 -15.33
C HIS A 627 3.25 -17.64 -15.83
N THR A 628 2.21 -18.08 -15.10
CA THR A 628 0.80 -17.80 -15.43
C THR A 628 0.18 -16.68 -14.57
N ASP A 629 0.97 -15.91 -13.81
CA ASP A 629 0.46 -14.93 -12.86
C ASP A 629 0.85 -13.49 -13.28
N SER A 630 -0.07 -12.73 -13.90
CA SER A 630 0.27 -11.46 -14.54
C SER A 630 0.61 -10.32 -13.56
N CYS A 631 -0.17 -10.04 -12.51
CA CYS A 631 0.12 -8.92 -11.61
C CYS A 631 1.29 -9.19 -10.65
N ALA A 632 1.34 -10.38 -10.07
CA ALA A 632 2.48 -10.82 -9.27
C ALA A 632 3.73 -10.95 -10.14
N ALA A 633 3.57 -11.39 -11.39
CA ALA A 633 4.65 -11.54 -12.34
C ALA A 633 5.15 -10.19 -12.90
N VAL A 634 4.29 -9.19 -13.16
CA VAL A 634 4.73 -7.80 -13.48
C VAL A 634 5.61 -7.26 -12.36
N ARG A 635 5.21 -7.44 -11.12
CA ARG A 635 6.02 -7.05 -9.96
C ARG A 635 7.33 -7.83 -9.91
N TYR A 636 7.30 -9.12 -10.17
CA TYR A 636 8.50 -9.96 -10.15
C TYR A 636 9.49 -9.59 -11.27
N ALA A 637 9.02 -9.47 -12.51
CA ALA A 637 9.87 -9.09 -13.63
C ALA A 637 10.45 -7.68 -13.44
N LEU A 638 9.64 -6.74 -12.92
CA LEU A 638 10.09 -5.42 -12.52
C LEU A 638 11.13 -5.51 -11.40
N SER A 639 10.88 -6.36 -10.37
CA SER A 639 11.80 -6.62 -9.29
C SER A 639 13.13 -7.17 -9.76
N ALA A 640 13.10 -8.19 -10.59
CA ALA A 640 14.29 -8.82 -11.12
C ALA A 640 15.07 -7.87 -12.06
N ALA A 641 14.36 -7.02 -12.82
CA ALA A 641 14.96 -6.01 -13.65
C ALA A 641 15.61 -4.88 -12.83
N VAL A 642 14.93 -4.41 -11.78
CA VAL A 642 15.45 -3.41 -10.84
C VAL A 642 16.64 -3.98 -10.04
N ALA A 643 16.50 -5.19 -9.51
CA ALA A 643 17.54 -5.86 -8.74
C ALA A 643 18.83 -6.05 -9.57
N ARG A 644 18.74 -6.40 -10.85
CA ARG A 644 19.91 -6.50 -11.75
C ARG A 644 20.64 -5.16 -11.96
N ASN A 645 19.95 -4.03 -11.83
CA ASN A 645 20.56 -2.70 -11.95
C ASN A 645 20.99 -2.10 -10.62
N LEU A 646 20.48 -2.60 -9.50
CA LEU A 646 20.96 -2.24 -8.15
C LEU A 646 22.20 -3.02 -7.75
N ALA A 647 22.48 -4.16 -8.38
CA ALA A 647 23.68 -4.98 -8.19
C ALA A 647 24.83 -4.53 -9.12
#